data_7af87de116ba1d5d1b77694fd694bdb2
#
_entry.id   7af87de116ba1d5d1b77694fd694bdb2
#
_cell.length_a   1.000
_cell.length_b   1.000
_cell.length_c   1.000
_cell.angle_alpha   90.00
_cell.angle_beta   90.00
_cell.angle_gamma   90.00
#
_symmetry.space_group_name_H-M   'P 1'
#
loop_
_entity.id
_entity.type
_entity.pdbx_description
1 polymer ?
#
loop_
_entity_poly.entity_id
_entity_poly.type
_entity_poly.pdbx_seq_one_letter_code
_entity_poly.pdbx_strand_id
1 'polypeptide(L)'
;MGLNDFLKSMFGSKSDRDLKKLRPILQKIKQVYPTVEALSNDELRARVTAIRQEIQDDVQPLRDEIAKIKVEVEELDFEKRQPLWDKVDKLQKEVLDRIQAKLDEVLPEVFAIVKDTARRFAQNETIEVTATDFDRKLAAEGRDFLTIEGDKATYYNHWVAGGNEVTWDMIHYDVQLIGGIVLHQGKIAEMATGEGKTLVGTLPVFLNALSGNGVHMVTVNDYLAKRDSEWMGPLYMFHGISVACIDKTRPNSKERRDAYNCDITFGTNSEFGFDYLRDNMCMTPEEMVQRPHNFAIVDEVDSVLIDDARTPLIISGPVARGEDQMFNDFKPNVERVYEAQRRLVTQLLADSKRMMASDDDKVFEEGALLLYRAHKGLPKYKPLIKYLSEEGVKQSMMKIEAKYMQDNSRDMHIVTDPLYFIIEEQNNTVELTDKGIDVLTKGTEDPLFFVLPDIASELSAVTNEPLSDEEKVAKRDQLLQNYSLKAERVHTVTQLLKAYTLFNRDDEYIVDEEGKVKIVDEQTGRIMEGRRYSDGLHQAIEAKEGVNVEAATQTFATITLQNYFRMYHKLAGMTGTAETEAGEFWEIYKLDVVTIPTNKPVLRNDMPDRVYKTQKEKFNAVIAEIEKMRNSGRPTLVGTTSVEISEMLSRMLRLRHIPHQVLNAKLHQQEADIVAQAGQSVDGKGVVTIATNMAGRGTDIKLSKEVKDAGGLAIIGTERHESRRVDRQLRGRAGRQGDPGSSVFFVSFEDKVMRLFASEKIVKLLDRLGLEDGEAIESPMVTKSIENAQKRVEENNFGIRKHTLEYDDVMNAQRKVIYTNRHHAVLGERIGLDIINTIYDTVEDAVGKFNDYEYEDFKMHVLTTFAIEPPFDEDEYRKLDKQDKIDRLYKVVNDAFNRKMERLREVATPVINQIAQQQLESGAPEVGGQIRVPIGDGKRMFGIVVNIKAAYETGCKNLVKSCQNAVLLL
;
A
#
# COMPACT_ATOMS: atom_id res chain seq x y z
N MET A 1 -34.50 -20.84 12.29
CA MET A 1 -33.89 -19.67 12.95
C MET A 1 -32.65 -20.15 13.69
N GLY A 2 -31.47 -19.70 13.26
CA GLY A 2 -30.23 -20.06 13.92
C GLY A 2 -30.05 -19.33 15.24
N LEU A 3 -29.22 -19.82 16.16
CA LEU A 3 -28.88 -19.15 17.43
C LEU A 3 -28.44 -17.68 17.21
N ASN A 4 -27.76 -17.41 16.09
CA ASN A 4 -27.38 -16.06 15.68
C ASN A 4 -28.59 -15.15 15.33
N ASP A 5 -29.64 -15.69 14.72
CA ASP A 5 -30.83 -14.90 14.39
C ASP A 5 -31.65 -14.56 15.63
N PHE A 6 -31.68 -15.49 16.61
CA PHE A 6 -32.29 -15.29 17.92
C PHE A 6 -31.53 -14.22 18.74
N LEU A 7 -30.20 -14.27 18.75
CA LEU A 7 -29.36 -13.29 19.42
C LEU A 7 -29.48 -11.89 18.76
N LYS A 8 -29.57 -11.80 17.43
CA LYS A 8 -29.82 -10.55 16.71
C LYS A 8 -31.18 -9.96 17.07
N SER A 9 -32.23 -10.78 17.23
CA SER A 9 -33.55 -10.30 17.60
C SER A 9 -33.62 -9.80 19.04
N MET A 10 -32.80 -10.33 19.95
CA MET A 10 -32.76 -9.96 21.38
C MET A 10 -31.84 -8.77 21.69
N PHE A 11 -30.72 -8.64 21.03
CA PHE A 11 -29.67 -7.67 21.35
C PHE A 11 -29.45 -6.61 20.27
N GLY A 12 -30.17 -6.64 19.17
CA GLY A 12 -29.94 -5.81 17.97
C GLY A 12 -28.66 -6.21 17.21
N SER A 13 -28.50 -5.71 16.01
CA SER A 13 -27.26 -5.86 15.24
C SER A 13 -26.10 -5.06 15.87
N LYS A 14 -24.84 -5.35 15.51
CA LYS A 14 -23.69 -4.49 15.88
C LYS A 14 -23.93 -3.05 15.47
N SER A 15 -24.42 -2.85 14.25
CA SER A 15 -24.74 -1.51 13.71
C SER A 15 -25.77 -0.76 14.59
N ASP A 16 -26.83 -1.42 15.06
CA ASP A 16 -27.84 -0.76 15.93
C ASP A 16 -27.25 -0.30 17.27
N ARG A 17 -26.33 -1.09 17.82
CA ARG A 17 -25.65 -0.73 19.08
C ARG A 17 -24.68 0.42 18.91
N ASP A 18 -23.96 0.44 17.79
CA ASP A 18 -23.03 1.52 17.48
C ASP A 18 -23.77 2.83 17.21
N LEU A 19 -24.83 2.79 16.42
CA LEU A 19 -25.69 3.94 16.17
C LEU A 19 -26.35 4.49 17.45
N LYS A 20 -26.73 3.59 18.39
CA LYS A 20 -27.27 4.02 19.69
C LYS A 20 -26.28 4.85 20.51
N LYS A 21 -24.98 4.57 20.41
CA LYS A 21 -23.91 5.33 21.08
C LYS A 21 -23.65 6.68 20.40
N LEU A 22 -23.85 6.78 19.08
CA LEU A 22 -23.58 7.98 18.30
C LEU A 22 -24.74 8.99 18.32
N ARG A 23 -25.99 8.53 18.49
CA ARG A 23 -27.18 9.38 18.53
C ARG A 23 -27.11 10.54 19.53
N PRO A 24 -26.60 10.38 20.77
CA PRO A 24 -26.48 11.50 21.71
C PRO A 24 -25.58 12.64 21.19
N ILE A 25 -24.49 12.30 20.49
CA ILE A 25 -23.59 13.29 19.91
C ILE A 25 -24.29 14.04 18.77
N LEU A 26 -24.98 13.30 17.90
CA LEU A 26 -25.80 13.91 16.84
C LEU A 26 -26.85 14.87 17.41
N GLN A 27 -27.50 14.50 18.51
CA GLN A 27 -28.51 15.38 19.15
C GLN A 27 -27.86 16.67 19.69
N LYS A 28 -26.64 16.59 20.26
CA LYS A 28 -25.89 17.78 20.68
C LYS A 28 -25.59 18.71 19.51
N ILE A 29 -25.15 18.15 18.35
CA ILE A 29 -24.93 18.95 17.13
C ILE A 29 -26.20 19.69 16.73
N LYS A 30 -27.33 18.99 16.72
CA LYS A 30 -28.65 19.58 16.38
C LYS A 30 -29.10 20.65 17.37
N GLN A 31 -28.79 20.52 18.66
CA GLN A 31 -29.11 21.51 19.68
C GLN A 31 -28.29 22.78 19.53
N VAL A 32 -27.01 22.66 19.13
CA VAL A 32 -26.10 23.80 18.93
C VAL A 32 -26.36 24.50 17.59
N TYR A 33 -26.81 23.75 16.55
CA TYR A 33 -26.96 24.26 15.20
C TYR A 33 -27.72 25.58 15.06
N PRO A 34 -28.86 25.82 15.74
CA PRO A 34 -29.59 27.09 15.63
C PRO A 34 -28.78 28.31 16.10
N THR A 35 -27.90 28.13 17.10
CA THR A 35 -27.05 29.22 17.60
C THR A 35 -25.94 29.56 16.57
N VAL A 36 -25.41 28.55 15.87
CA VAL A 36 -24.44 28.74 14.80
C VAL A 36 -25.09 29.40 13.58
N GLU A 37 -26.28 28.95 13.21
CA GLU A 37 -27.05 29.51 12.06
C GLU A 37 -27.33 31.00 12.21
N ALA A 38 -27.52 31.49 13.46
CA ALA A 38 -27.79 32.88 13.76
C ALA A 38 -26.55 33.81 13.63
N LEU A 39 -25.34 33.29 13.55
CA LEU A 39 -24.11 34.07 13.41
C LEU A 39 -23.98 34.68 12.02
N SER A 40 -23.50 35.93 11.93
CA SER A 40 -23.04 36.52 10.68
C SER A 40 -21.82 35.76 10.09
N ASN A 41 -21.47 36.03 8.84
CA ASN A 41 -20.34 35.38 8.21
C ASN A 41 -19.01 35.65 8.93
N ASP A 42 -18.78 36.88 9.36
CA ASP A 42 -17.56 37.26 10.08
C ASP A 42 -17.55 36.68 11.50
N GLU A 43 -18.68 36.66 12.22
CA GLU A 43 -18.79 36.02 13.54
C GLU A 43 -18.54 34.52 13.47
N LEU A 44 -19.03 33.85 12.42
CA LEU A 44 -18.76 32.42 12.18
C LEU A 44 -17.27 32.13 12.01
N ARG A 45 -16.57 32.94 11.21
CA ARG A 45 -15.11 32.83 11.00
C ARG A 45 -14.35 33.15 12.30
N ALA A 46 -14.74 34.21 13.02
CA ALA A 46 -14.13 34.58 14.29
C ALA A 46 -14.29 33.46 15.34
N ARG A 47 -15.44 32.77 15.37
CA ARG A 47 -15.64 31.65 16.29
C ARG A 47 -14.70 30.48 16.03
N VAL A 48 -14.44 30.14 14.75
CA VAL A 48 -13.46 29.10 14.40
C VAL A 48 -12.06 29.49 14.85
N THR A 49 -11.66 30.76 14.65
CA THR A 49 -10.40 31.29 15.12
C THR A 49 -10.27 31.19 16.65
N ALA A 50 -11.36 31.54 17.37
CA ALA A 50 -11.40 31.41 18.84
C ALA A 50 -11.26 29.96 19.30
N ILE A 51 -11.97 29.00 18.69
CA ILE A 51 -11.84 27.57 19.01
C ILE A 51 -10.40 27.08 18.77
N ARG A 52 -9.79 27.49 17.66
CA ARG A 52 -8.39 27.15 17.37
C ARG A 52 -7.45 27.66 18.46
N GLN A 53 -7.67 28.93 18.90
CA GLN A 53 -6.87 29.51 19.98
C GLN A 53 -7.10 28.79 21.33
N GLU A 54 -8.36 28.47 21.68
CA GLU A 54 -8.67 27.69 22.89
C GLU A 54 -7.92 26.36 22.94
N ILE A 55 -7.83 25.66 21.80
CA ILE A 55 -7.08 24.38 21.70
C ILE A 55 -5.58 24.61 21.93
N GLN A 56 -5.00 25.69 21.36
CA GLN A 56 -3.58 25.99 21.52
C GLN A 56 -3.25 26.43 22.96
N ASP A 57 -4.09 27.28 23.56
CA ASP A 57 -3.92 27.78 24.92
C ASP A 57 -3.95 26.65 25.96
N ASP A 58 -4.79 25.63 25.77
CA ASP A 58 -4.90 24.48 26.67
C ASP A 58 -3.59 23.66 26.74
N VAL A 59 -2.84 23.57 25.66
CA VAL A 59 -1.61 22.78 25.59
C VAL A 59 -0.33 23.61 25.70
N GLN A 60 -0.42 24.94 25.61
CA GLN A 60 0.75 25.83 25.65
C GLN A 60 1.63 25.66 26.90
N PRO A 61 1.07 25.49 28.11
CA PRO A 61 1.91 25.26 29.29
C PRO A 61 2.77 24.00 29.20
N LEU A 62 2.26 22.93 28.63
CA LEU A 62 3.03 21.70 28.42
C LEU A 62 4.13 21.88 27.36
N ARG A 63 3.84 22.61 26.29
CA ARG A 63 4.83 22.93 25.25
C ARG A 63 5.95 23.79 25.79
N ASP A 64 5.63 24.77 26.65
CA ASP A 64 6.62 25.62 27.32
C ASP A 64 7.50 24.81 28.30
N GLU A 65 6.92 23.83 29.00
CA GLU A 65 7.68 22.91 29.84
C GLU A 65 8.61 22.02 29.00
N ILE A 66 8.16 21.48 27.90
CA ILE A 66 8.99 20.71 26.94
C ILE A 66 10.14 21.56 26.43
N ALA A 67 9.89 22.81 26.04
CA ALA A 67 10.92 23.72 25.55
C ALA A 67 11.98 24.00 26.64
N LYS A 68 11.57 24.23 27.90
CA LYS A 68 12.50 24.42 29.04
C LYS A 68 13.36 23.18 29.26
N ILE A 69 12.76 22.00 29.27
CA ILE A 69 13.51 20.75 29.48
C ILE A 69 14.51 20.53 28.33
N LYS A 70 14.15 20.83 27.08
CA LYS A 70 15.06 20.71 25.92
C LYS A 70 16.29 21.63 26.08
N VAL A 71 16.14 22.81 26.61
CA VAL A 71 17.26 23.72 26.92
C VAL A 71 18.10 23.17 28.08
N GLU A 72 17.46 22.73 29.16
CA GLU A 72 18.15 22.19 30.35
C GLU A 72 19.00 20.94 30.01
N VAL A 73 18.48 20.06 29.17
CA VAL A 73 19.17 18.83 28.71
C VAL A 73 20.50 19.16 28.04
N GLU A 74 20.60 20.25 27.29
CA GLU A 74 21.83 20.63 26.59
C GLU A 74 22.96 20.99 27.52
N GLU A 75 22.64 21.49 28.72
CA GLU A 75 23.63 21.93 29.74
C GLU A 75 24.11 20.80 30.65
N LEU A 76 23.40 19.67 30.67
CA LEU A 76 23.72 18.54 31.56
C LEU A 76 24.73 17.55 30.94
N ASP A 77 25.43 16.84 31.83
CA ASP A 77 26.23 15.67 31.45
C ASP A 77 25.35 14.60 30.80
N PHE A 78 25.88 13.89 29.81
CA PHE A 78 25.14 12.95 29.02
C PHE A 78 24.39 11.86 29.82
N GLU A 79 25.01 11.34 30.89
CA GLU A 79 24.43 10.33 31.79
C GLU A 79 23.14 10.79 32.50
N LYS A 80 22.94 12.08 32.65
CA LYS A 80 21.78 12.67 33.31
C LYS A 80 20.65 13.05 32.36
N ARG A 81 20.82 12.91 31.06
CA ARG A 81 19.88 13.37 30.01
C ARG A 81 18.71 12.45 29.84
N GLN A 82 18.89 11.12 29.96
CA GLN A 82 17.84 10.12 29.66
C GLN A 82 16.53 10.39 30.45
N PRO A 83 16.51 10.59 31.77
CA PRO A 83 15.25 10.81 32.48
C PRO A 83 14.48 12.05 32.03
N LEU A 84 15.19 13.08 31.55
CA LEU A 84 14.58 14.31 31.04
C LEU A 84 13.98 14.10 29.64
N TRP A 85 14.64 13.34 28.78
CA TRP A 85 14.07 12.96 27.50
C TRP A 85 12.84 12.06 27.66
N ASP A 86 12.86 11.13 28.62
CA ASP A 86 11.69 10.31 28.97
C ASP A 86 10.52 11.17 29.46
N LYS A 87 10.82 12.26 30.17
CA LYS A 87 9.81 13.25 30.57
C LYS A 87 9.27 14.02 29.38
N VAL A 88 10.11 14.46 28.44
CA VAL A 88 9.69 15.10 27.19
C VAL A 88 8.73 14.20 26.41
N ASP A 89 9.06 12.91 26.26
CA ASP A 89 8.21 11.96 25.53
C ASP A 89 6.84 11.78 26.20
N LYS A 90 6.79 11.75 27.54
CA LYS A 90 5.53 11.69 28.30
C LYS A 90 4.70 12.96 28.12
N LEU A 91 5.33 14.12 28.18
CA LEU A 91 4.65 15.41 28.00
C LEU A 91 4.14 15.57 26.55
N GLN A 92 4.88 15.12 25.55
CA GLN A 92 4.43 15.11 24.15
C GLN A 92 3.17 14.25 23.98
N LYS A 93 3.13 13.09 24.63
CA LYS A 93 1.95 12.24 24.63
C LYS A 93 0.77 12.93 25.32
N GLU A 94 1.01 13.58 26.48
CA GLU A 94 -0.03 14.32 27.19
C GLU A 94 -0.60 15.48 26.36
N VAL A 95 0.23 16.17 25.58
CA VAL A 95 -0.20 17.21 24.64
C VAL A 95 -1.22 16.62 23.63
N LEU A 96 -0.92 15.46 23.04
CA LEU A 96 -1.82 14.81 22.08
C LEU A 96 -3.13 14.36 22.74
N ASP A 97 -3.07 13.80 23.94
CA ASP A 97 -4.25 13.35 24.70
C ASP A 97 -5.17 14.54 25.06
N ARG A 98 -4.59 15.69 25.48
CA ARG A 98 -5.36 16.92 25.77
C ARG A 98 -5.98 17.52 24.51
N ILE A 99 -5.23 17.58 23.40
CA ILE A 99 -5.79 18.03 22.12
C ILE A 99 -6.99 17.16 21.75
N GLN A 100 -6.87 15.82 21.85
CA GLN A 100 -7.99 14.92 21.54
C GLN A 100 -9.20 15.18 22.43
N ALA A 101 -9.00 15.35 23.74
CA ALA A 101 -10.10 15.66 24.67
C ALA A 101 -10.80 16.99 24.32
N LYS A 102 -10.02 18.02 23.95
CA LYS A 102 -10.58 19.32 23.55
C LYS A 102 -11.32 19.25 22.23
N LEU A 103 -10.81 18.49 21.26
CA LEU A 103 -11.50 18.23 19.98
C LEU A 103 -12.83 17.51 20.19
N ASP A 104 -12.90 16.53 21.13
CA ASP A 104 -14.16 15.84 21.48
C ASP A 104 -15.17 16.80 22.13
N GLU A 105 -14.71 17.77 22.95
CA GLU A 105 -15.55 18.79 23.58
C GLU A 105 -16.19 19.72 22.54
N VAL A 106 -15.40 20.25 21.60
CA VAL A 106 -15.84 21.24 20.60
C VAL A 106 -16.48 20.62 19.36
N LEU A 107 -16.43 19.28 19.20
CA LEU A 107 -16.98 18.57 18.03
C LEU A 107 -18.41 18.99 17.69
N PRO A 108 -19.39 19.08 18.63
CA PRO A 108 -20.76 19.43 18.27
C PRO A 108 -20.88 20.81 17.61
N GLU A 109 -20.13 21.78 18.13
CA GLU A 109 -20.13 23.14 17.60
C GLU A 109 -19.42 23.21 16.25
N VAL A 110 -18.24 22.60 16.11
CA VAL A 110 -17.48 22.61 14.84
C VAL A 110 -18.26 21.91 13.73
N PHE A 111 -18.91 20.78 13.99
CA PHE A 111 -19.73 20.09 12.98
C PHE A 111 -20.94 20.92 12.59
N ALA A 112 -21.54 21.66 13.52
CA ALA A 112 -22.59 22.62 13.22
C ALA A 112 -22.07 23.76 12.32
N ILE A 113 -20.88 24.31 12.60
CA ILE A 113 -20.23 25.35 11.79
C ILE A 113 -19.95 24.85 10.37
N VAL A 114 -19.35 23.67 10.19
CA VAL A 114 -19.06 23.11 8.86
C VAL A 114 -20.35 22.87 8.08
N LYS A 115 -21.39 22.33 8.72
CA LYS A 115 -22.70 22.14 8.11
C LYS A 115 -23.31 23.47 7.68
N ASP A 116 -23.24 24.50 8.52
CA ASP A 116 -23.79 25.81 8.19
C ASP A 116 -23.02 26.54 7.11
N THR A 117 -21.70 26.40 7.12
CA THR A 117 -20.83 26.91 6.01
C THR A 117 -21.22 26.27 4.70
N ALA A 118 -21.40 24.94 4.66
CA ALA A 118 -21.85 24.23 3.47
C ALA A 118 -23.24 24.72 3.01
N ARG A 119 -24.17 24.98 3.95
CA ARG A 119 -25.50 25.58 3.64
C ARG A 119 -25.37 26.97 3.04
N ARG A 120 -24.50 27.82 3.60
CA ARG A 120 -24.30 29.20 3.10
C ARG A 120 -23.80 29.18 1.66
N PHE A 121 -22.83 28.35 1.34
CA PHE A 121 -22.36 28.14 -0.04
C PHE A 121 -23.46 27.59 -0.96
N ALA A 122 -24.29 26.64 -0.49
CA ALA A 122 -25.35 26.04 -1.29
C ALA A 122 -26.55 27.01 -1.56
N GLN A 123 -26.78 27.98 -0.69
CA GLN A 123 -27.96 28.88 -0.77
C GLN A 123 -27.62 30.26 -1.34
N ASN A 124 -26.36 30.66 -1.40
CA ASN A 124 -25.93 31.98 -1.86
C ASN A 124 -24.91 31.85 -2.95
N GLU A 125 -25.07 32.59 -4.05
CA GLU A 125 -24.09 32.64 -5.12
C GLU A 125 -22.78 33.28 -4.68
N THR A 126 -22.87 34.25 -3.75
CA THR A 126 -21.72 34.94 -3.16
C THR A 126 -21.85 35.07 -1.65
N ILE A 127 -20.72 34.96 -0.94
CA ILE A 127 -20.63 35.20 0.50
C ILE A 127 -19.60 36.29 0.76
N GLU A 128 -20.06 37.40 1.35
CA GLU A 128 -19.21 38.54 1.67
C GLU A 128 -18.71 38.46 3.11
N VAL A 129 -17.42 38.74 3.31
CA VAL A 129 -16.74 38.77 4.61
C VAL A 129 -15.65 39.85 4.62
N THR A 130 -15.20 40.22 5.81
CA THR A 130 -14.02 41.07 5.98
C THR A 130 -12.77 40.33 5.53
N ALA A 131 -11.97 40.93 4.65
CA ALA A 131 -10.75 40.34 4.10
C ALA A 131 -9.64 40.20 5.15
N THR A 132 -9.15 38.98 5.35
CA THR A 132 -7.96 38.70 6.18
C THR A 132 -6.70 38.65 5.32
N ASP A 133 -5.51 38.60 5.96
CA ASP A 133 -4.25 38.40 5.25
C ASP A 133 -4.23 37.05 4.51
N PHE A 134 -4.87 36.04 5.05
CA PHE A 134 -5.01 34.74 4.39
C PHE A 134 -5.85 34.84 3.11
N ASP A 135 -6.98 35.56 3.13
CA ASP A 135 -7.79 35.80 1.94
C ASP A 135 -7.00 36.57 0.85
N ARG A 136 -6.22 37.60 1.25
CA ARG A 136 -5.37 38.37 0.34
C ARG A 136 -4.30 37.49 -0.30
N LYS A 137 -3.73 36.55 0.46
CA LYS A 137 -2.77 35.56 -0.05
C LYS A 137 -3.43 34.64 -1.08
N LEU A 138 -4.62 34.08 -0.80
CA LEU A 138 -5.37 33.23 -1.73
C LEU A 138 -5.71 33.95 -3.05
N ALA A 139 -6.14 35.21 -2.96
CA ALA A 139 -6.42 36.03 -4.13
C ALA A 139 -5.15 36.31 -4.96
N ALA A 140 -4.01 36.56 -4.30
CA ALA A 140 -2.71 36.72 -4.96
C ALA A 140 -2.22 35.44 -5.64
N GLU A 141 -2.60 34.25 -5.13
CA GLU A 141 -2.36 32.94 -5.76
C GLU A 141 -3.28 32.67 -6.97
N GLY A 142 -4.25 33.57 -7.25
CA GLY A 142 -5.17 33.47 -8.39
C GLY A 142 -6.25 32.41 -8.21
N ARG A 143 -6.74 32.20 -6.98
CA ARG A 143 -7.87 31.29 -6.70
C ARG A 143 -9.16 31.87 -7.29
N ASP A 144 -9.87 31.06 -8.08
CA ASP A 144 -11.08 31.46 -8.84
C ASP A 144 -12.34 31.60 -7.97
N PHE A 145 -12.37 31.02 -6.77
CA PHE A 145 -13.49 31.09 -5.84
C PHE A 145 -13.52 32.34 -4.95
N LEU A 146 -12.59 33.27 -5.11
CA LEU A 146 -12.41 34.43 -4.24
C LEU A 146 -11.96 35.66 -5.00
N THR A 147 -12.60 36.81 -4.70
CA THR A 147 -12.14 38.15 -5.13
C THR A 147 -12.06 39.10 -3.94
N ILE A 148 -11.15 40.07 -4.00
CA ILE A 148 -10.95 41.08 -2.94
C ILE A 148 -11.13 42.49 -3.50
N GLU A 149 -11.96 43.28 -2.82
CA GLU A 149 -12.15 44.71 -3.07
C GLU A 149 -11.95 45.50 -1.77
N GLY A 150 -10.79 46.15 -1.64
CA GLY A 150 -10.44 46.87 -0.39
C GLY A 150 -10.36 45.92 0.83
N ASP A 151 -11.20 46.15 1.80
CA ASP A 151 -11.32 45.32 3.01
C ASP A 151 -12.41 44.22 2.94
N LYS A 152 -12.98 44.02 1.75
CA LYS A 152 -14.02 43.03 1.51
C LYS A 152 -13.49 41.87 0.69
N ALA A 153 -13.75 40.66 1.15
CA ALA A 153 -13.53 39.41 0.43
C ALA A 153 -14.90 38.84 0.02
N THR A 154 -15.03 38.47 -1.25
CA THR A 154 -16.26 37.87 -1.81
C THR A 154 -15.92 36.45 -2.25
N TYR A 155 -16.51 35.47 -1.60
CA TYR A 155 -16.40 34.04 -1.94
C TYR A 155 -17.57 33.65 -2.86
N TYR A 156 -17.26 32.93 -3.94
CA TYR A 156 -18.23 32.41 -4.91
C TYR A 156 -18.57 30.96 -4.59
N ASN A 157 -19.80 30.53 -4.93
CA ASN A 157 -20.23 29.15 -4.78
C ASN A 157 -19.87 28.24 -5.97
N HIS A 158 -19.12 28.76 -6.93
CA HIS A 158 -18.69 28.03 -8.12
C HIS A 158 -17.19 28.26 -8.36
N TRP A 159 -16.51 27.22 -8.81
CA TRP A 159 -15.07 27.21 -9.11
C TRP A 159 -14.68 25.99 -9.94
N VAL A 160 -13.42 25.90 -10.37
CA VAL A 160 -12.88 24.75 -11.11
C VAL A 160 -12.31 23.71 -10.15
N ALA A 161 -12.73 22.45 -10.24
CA ALA A 161 -12.21 21.32 -9.50
C ALA A 161 -11.98 20.11 -10.42
N GLY A 162 -10.76 19.57 -10.43
CA GLY A 162 -10.37 18.47 -11.32
C GLY A 162 -10.54 18.81 -12.81
N GLY A 163 -10.40 20.08 -13.18
CA GLY A 163 -10.55 20.56 -14.55
C GLY A 163 -12.00 20.83 -14.99
N ASN A 164 -13.00 20.63 -14.11
CA ASN A 164 -14.40 20.87 -14.40
C ASN A 164 -14.97 22.00 -13.54
N GLU A 165 -15.87 22.80 -14.10
CA GLU A 165 -16.64 23.78 -13.31
C GLU A 165 -17.60 23.05 -12.38
N VAL A 166 -17.56 23.42 -11.11
CA VAL A 166 -18.46 22.90 -10.07
C VAL A 166 -19.20 24.04 -9.40
N THR A 167 -20.47 23.81 -9.08
CA THR A 167 -21.27 24.71 -8.24
C THR A 167 -21.61 23.97 -6.97
N TRP A 168 -21.37 24.58 -5.81
CA TRP A 168 -21.64 23.96 -4.52
C TRP A 168 -23.15 23.95 -4.22
N ASP A 169 -23.72 22.75 -4.09
CA ASP A 169 -25.14 22.52 -3.81
C ASP A 169 -25.38 21.55 -2.63
N MET A 170 -24.31 21.19 -1.91
CA MET A 170 -24.32 20.13 -0.91
C MET A 170 -24.52 20.67 0.50
N ILE A 171 -25.39 19.99 1.25
CA ILE A 171 -25.62 20.23 2.70
C ILE A 171 -25.60 18.87 3.40
N HIS A 172 -24.91 18.77 4.54
CA HIS A 172 -24.77 17.53 5.29
C HIS A 172 -26.08 16.97 5.81
N TYR A 173 -26.37 15.71 5.52
CA TYR A 173 -27.45 14.92 6.10
C TYR A 173 -27.08 14.39 7.49
N ASP A 174 -28.10 13.99 8.27
CA ASP A 174 -27.87 13.40 9.60
C ASP A 174 -26.97 12.15 9.55
N VAL A 175 -27.14 11.29 8.54
CA VAL A 175 -26.30 10.09 8.35
C VAL A 175 -24.85 10.46 8.05
N GLN A 176 -24.63 11.59 7.38
CA GLN A 176 -23.30 12.11 7.09
C GLN A 176 -22.63 12.71 8.34
N LEU A 177 -23.38 13.37 9.21
CA LEU A 177 -22.88 13.81 10.52
C LEU A 177 -22.45 12.61 11.37
N ILE A 178 -23.22 11.50 11.38
CA ILE A 178 -22.86 10.26 12.05
C ILE A 178 -21.54 9.70 11.45
N GLY A 179 -21.41 9.69 10.13
CA GLY A 179 -20.18 9.28 9.46
C GLY A 179 -18.95 10.08 9.90
N GLY A 180 -19.10 11.40 9.97
CA GLY A 180 -18.05 12.30 10.46
C GLY A 180 -17.63 12.00 11.91
N ILE A 181 -18.61 11.71 12.80
CA ILE A 181 -18.32 11.32 14.20
C ILE A 181 -17.52 10.02 14.25
N VAL A 182 -17.90 9.02 13.45
CA VAL A 182 -17.19 7.72 13.37
C VAL A 182 -15.74 7.91 12.93
N LEU A 183 -15.51 8.73 11.90
CA LEU A 183 -14.18 9.04 11.40
C LEU A 183 -13.33 9.79 12.45
N HIS A 184 -13.93 10.76 13.16
CA HIS A 184 -13.21 11.46 14.24
C HIS A 184 -12.80 10.54 15.38
N GLN A 185 -13.59 9.49 15.66
CA GLN A 185 -13.26 8.46 16.65
C GLN A 185 -12.14 7.48 16.22
N GLY A 186 -11.51 7.67 15.07
CA GLY A 186 -10.48 6.76 14.58
C GLY A 186 -11.03 5.40 14.16
N LYS A 187 -12.18 5.37 13.48
CA LYS A 187 -12.86 4.16 13.02
C LYS A 187 -13.11 4.20 11.51
N ILE A 188 -13.56 3.09 10.95
CA ILE A 188 -14.00 3.02 9.57
C ILE A 188 -15.50 3.31 9.48
N ALA A 189 -15.86 4.35 8.73
CA ALA A 189 -17.23 4.64 8.35
C ALA A 189 -17.59 3.87 7.07
N GLU A 190 -18.35 2.78 7.20
CA GLU A 190 -18.89 2.11 6.02
C GLU A 190 -20.18 2.80 5.59
N MET A 191 -20.10 3.54 4.50
CA MET A 191 -21.21 4.24 3.88
C MET A 191 -21.39 3.78 2.45
N ALA A 192 -22.61 3.42 2.08
CA ALA A 192 -22.90 2.96 0.73
C ALA A 192 -22.40 3.94 -0.33
N THR A 193 -22.04 3.41 -1.50
CA THR A 193 -21.59 4.26 -2.62
C THR A 193 -22.69 5.25 -3.02
N GLY A 194 -22.32 6.53 -3.22
CA GLY A 194 -23.28 7.60 -3.53
C GLY A 194 -23.88 8.29 -2.30
N GLU A 195 -23.45 7.96 -1.08
CA GLU A 195 -23.87 8.66 0.15
C GLU A 195 -23.04 9.92 0.47
N GLY A 196 -22.16 10.34 -0.45
CA GLY A 196 -21.38 11.58 -0.29
C GLY A 196 -20.24 11.48 0.70
N LYS A 197 -19.47 10.39 0.68
CA LYS A 197 -18.30 10.18 1.57
C LYS A 197 -17.31 11.34 1.56
N THR A 198 -17.01 11.93 0.40
CA THR A 198 -16.11 13.08 0.28
C THR A 198 -16.59 14.27 1.12
N LEU A 199 -17.90 14.54 1.11
CA LEU A 199 -18.52 15.58 1.95
C LEU A 199 -18.47 15.22 3.43
N VAL A 200 -18.66 13.94 3.78
CA VAL A 200 -18.55 13.45 5.17
C VAL A 200 -17.14 13.70 5.72
N GLY A 201 -16.11 13.45 4.90
CA GLY A 201 -14.71 13.70 5.26
C GLY A 201 -14.44 15.13 5.69
N THR A 202 -15.21 16.12 5.19
CA THR A 202 -15.01 17.53 5.54
C THR A 202 -15.16 17.81 7.04
N LEU A 203 -16.05 17.10 7.71
CA LEU A 203 -16.35 17.29 9.14
C LEU A 203 -15.15 16.94 10.04
N PRO A 204 -14.64 15.71 10.06
CA PRO A 204 -13.51 15.34 10.90
C PRO A 204 -12.20 15.97 10.44
N VAL A 205 -12.01 16.21 9.14
CA VAL A 205 -10.83 16.89 8.60
C VAL A 205 -10.76 18.31 9.14
N PHE A 206 -11.85 19.07 9.04
CA PHE A 206 -11.93 20.42 9.57
C PHE A 206 -11.62 20.46 11.07
N LEU A 207 -12.32 19.63 11.85
CA LEU A 207 -12.17 19.58 13.32
C LEU A 207 -10.71 19.29 13.72
N ASN A 208 -10.09 18.27 13.13
CA ASN A 208 -8.72 17.88 13.48
C ASN A 208 -7.66 18.85 12.95
N ALA A 209 -7.94 19.60 11.87
CA ALA A 209 -7.07 20.65 11.35
C ALA A 209 -6.89 21.80 12.37
N LEU A 210 -7.87 22.05 13.22
CA LEU A 210 -7.79 23.08 14.28
C LEU A 210 -6.70 22.80 15.32
N SER A 211 -6.23 21.54 15.42
CA SER A 211 -5.09 21.17 16.26
C SER A 211 -3.77 21.81 15.82
N GLY A 212 -3.63 22.18 14.55
CA GLY A 212 -2.39 22.66 13.94
C GLY A 212 -1.33 21.57 13.71
N ASN A 213 -1.59 20.32 14.08
CA ASN A 213 -0.64 19.19 13.91
C ASN A 213 -0.66 18.57 12.51
N GLY A 214 -1.58 19.00 11.63
CA GLY A 214 -1.76 18.50 10.28
C GLY A 214 -2.70 17.29 10.18
N VAL A 215 -3.47 17.28 9.11
CA VAL A 215 -4.37 16.20 8.73
C VAL A 215 -4.03 15.74 7.33
N HIS A 216 -3.83 14.43 7.16
CA HIS A 216 -3.59 13.83 5.84
C HIS A 216 -4.90 13.21 5.32
N MET A 217 -5.34 13.66 4.16
CA MET A 217 -6.46 13.07 3.43
C MET A 217 -5.90 12.20 2.31
N VAL A 218 -5.99 10.88 2.50
CA VAL A 218 -5.35 9.89 1.65
C VAL A 218 -6.36 9.35 0.65
N THR A 219 -6.00 9.33 -0.63
CA THR A 219 -6.82 8.81 -1.72
C THR A 219 -6.10 7.71 -2.49
N VAL A 220 -6.82 7.00 -3.36
CA VAL A 220 -6.27 5.88 -4.15
C VAL A 220 -5.55 6.31 -5.43
N ASN A 221 -5.70 7.56 -5.87
CA ASN A 221 -5.03 8.07 -7.06
C ASN A 221 -4.89 9.61 -7.04
N ASP A 222 -3.99 10.11 -7.88
CA ASP A 222 -3.65 11.52 -8.00
C ASP A 222 -4.81 12.41 -8.51
N TYR A 223 -5.65 11.87 -9.40
CA TYR A 223 -6.82 12.60 -9.90
C TYR A 223 -7.80 12.92 -8.75
N LEU A 224 -8.12 11.93 -7.91
CA LEU A 224 -9.00 12.15 -6.76
C LEU A 224 -8.36 13.08 -5.73
N ALA A 225 -7.06 12.95 -5.47
CA ALA A 225 -6.34 13.84 -4.55
C ALA A 225 -6.43 15.31 -5.02
N LYS A 226 -6.16 15.56 -6.30
CA LYS A 226 -6.26 16.89 -6.92
C LYS A 226 -7.68 17.41 -6.92
N ARG A 227 -8.64 16.62 -7.42
CA ARG A 227 -10.06 16.99 -7.51
C ARG A 227 -10.64 17.31 -6.14
N ASP A 228 -10.47 16.44 -5.15
CA ASP A 228 -11.10 16.57 -3.84
C ASP A 228 -10.48 17.71 -3.03
N SER A 229 -9.18 17.97 -3.17
CA SER A 229 -8.51 19.12 -2.58
C SER A 229 -9.04 20.46 -3.16
N GLU A 230 -9.35 20.49 -4.46
CA GLU A 230 -9.92 21.65 -5.13
C GLU A 230 -11.40 21.81 -4.83
N TRP A 231 -12.16 20.71 -4.79
CA TRP A 231 -13.60 20.73 -4.59
C TRP A 231 -13.98 21.07 -3.15
N MET A 232 -13.34 20.45 -2.15
CA MET A 232 -13.62 20.70 -0.73
C MET A 232 -12.80 21.84 -0.14
N GLY A 233 -11.70 22.24 -0.81
CA GLY A 233 -10.76 23.26 -0.35
C GLY A 233 -11.40 24.59 0.05
N PRO A 234 -12.28 25.20 -0.77
CA PRO A 234 -12.91 26.48 -0.46
C PRO A 234 -13.69 26.50 0.86
N LEU A 235 -14.32 25.36 1.24
CA LEU A 235 -15.03 25.22 2.51
C LEU A 235 -14.08 25.40 3.73
N TYR A 236 -12.86 24.87 3.65
CA TYR A 236 -11.84 25.00 4.69
C TYR A 236 -11.20 26.38 4.68
N MET A 237 -10.81 26.83 3.48
CA MET A 237 -10.11 28.11 3.27
C MET A 237 -10.96 29.30 3.67
N PHE A 238 -12.29 29.22 3.56
CA PHE A 238 -13.22 30.22 4.08
C PHE A 238 -12.99 30.54 5.57
N HIS A 239 -12.54 29.58 6.35
CA HIS A 239 -12.23 29.73 7.78
C HIS A 239 -10.73 29.93 8.08
N GLY A 240 -9.91 30.20 7.08
CA GLY A 240 -8.47 30.41 7.25
C GLY A 240 -7.67 29.13 7.46
N ILE A 241 -8.24 27.94 7.11
CA ILE A 241 -7.55 26.65 7.17
C ILE A 241 -6.85 26.40 5.83
N SER A 242 -5.54 26.19 5.88
CA SER A 242 -4.72 25.98 4.69
C SER A 242 -4.85 24.55 4.14
N VAL A 243 -4.94 24.45 2.81
CA VAL A 243 -5.10 23.17 2.09
C VAL A 243 -4.10 23.08 0.95
N ALA A 244 -3.44 21.93 0.83
CA ALA A 244 -2.57 21.63 -0.29
C ALA A 244 -2.71 20.17 -0.75
N CYS A 245 -2.22 19.90 -1.97
CA CYS A 245 -2.16 18.55 -2.54
C CYS A 245 -0.72 18.24 -2.96
N ILE A 246 -0.14 17.18 -2.37
CA ILE A 246 1.25 16.79 -2.66
C ILE A 246 1.43 16.26 -4.08
N ASP A 247 0.41 15.64 -4.68
CA ASP A 247 0.46 15.13 -6.06
C ASP A 247 0.57 16.24 -7.12
N LYS A 248 0.49 17.52 -6.73
CA LYS A 248 0.77 18.70 -7.57
C LYS A 248 2.22 19.18 -7.49
N THR A 249 3.01 18.61 -6.61
CA THR A 249 4.36 19.07 -6.29
C THR A 249 5.41 18.02 -6.62
N ARG A 250 6.65 18.45 -6.85
CA ARG A 250 7.77 17.52 -7.08
C ARG A 250 8.28 16.94 -5.74
N PRO A 251 8.67 15.66 -5.69
CA PRO A 251 9.33 15.08 -4.52
C PRO A 251 10.55 15.90 -4.07
N ASN A 252 10.82 15.94 -2.77
CA ASN A 252 11.95 16.64 -2.13
C ASN A 252 12.05 18.15 -2.44
N SER A 253 10.96 18.77 -2.91
CA SER A 253 10.94 20.20 -3.21
C SER A 253 10.49 21.04 -2.02
N LYS A 254 10.76 22.33 -2.05
CA LYS A 254 10.24 23.31 -1.08
C LYS A 254 8.70 23.34 -1.12
N GLU A 255 8.12 23.33 -2.32
CA GLU A 255 6.67 23.31 -2.53
C GLU A 255 6.03 22.09 -1.89
N ARG A 256 6.71 20.92 -1.93
CA ARG A 256 6.27 19.70 -1.28
C ARG A 256 6.25 19.86 0.25
N ARG A 257 7.31 20.46 0.81
CA ARG A 257 7.39 20.75 2.24
C ARG A 257 6.31 21.76 2.65
N ASP A 258 6.12 22.84 1.87
CA ASP A 258 5.09 23.83 2.15
C ASP A 258 3.68 23.19 2.11
N ALA A 259 3.46 22.22 1.22
CA ALA A 259 2.21 21.44 1.16
C ALA A 259 1.99 20.59 2.42
N TYR A 260 3.02 19.95 2.96
CA TYR A 260 2.92 19.23 4.24
C TYR A 260 2.76 20.16 5.45
N ASN A 261 3.20 21.40 5.35
CA ASN A 261 3.04 22.39 6.41
C ASN A 261 1.63 23.02 6.45
N CYS A 262 0.78 22.78 5.45
CA CYS A 262 -0.62 23.16 5.50
C CYS A 262 -1.38 22.41 6.60
N ASP A 263 -2.50 22.96 7.05
CA ASP A 263 -3.38 22.31 8.04
C ASP A 263 -3.96 21.00 7.50
N ILE A 264 -4.25 20.95 6.21
CA ILE A 264 -4.79 19.78 5.50
C ILE A 264 -3.94 19.48 4.27
N THR A 265 -3.48 18.25 4.17
CA THR A 265 -2.67 17.76 3.04
C THR A 265 -3.37 16.59 2.36
N PHE A 266 -3.74 16.77 1.09
CA PHE A 266 -4.27 15.71 0.24
C PHE A 266 -3.13 15.01 -0.50
N GLY A 267 -3.26 13.71 -0.74
CA GLY A 267 -2.32 12.95 -1.53
C GLY A 267 -2.69 11.49 -1.71
N THR A 268 -1.94 10.80 -2.58
CA THR A 268 -2.10 9.37 -2.77
C THR A 268 -1.38 8.58 -1.66
N ASN A 269 -1.90 7.39 -1.37
CA ASN A 269 -1.33 6.47 -0.38
C ASN A 269 0.16 6.18 -0.63
N SER A 270 0.54 5.97 -1.88
CA SER A 270 1.91 5.67 -2.28
C SER A 270 2.84 6.87 -2.10
N GLU A 271 2.42 8.09 -2.50
CA GLU A 271 3.25 9.29 -2.36
C GLU A 271 3.55 9.63 -0.90
N PHE A 272 2.56 9.52 0.00
CA PHE A 272 2.80 9.66 1.43
C PHE A 272 3.85 8.69 1.96
N GLY A 273 3.77 7.42 1.55
CA GLY A 273 4.72 6.41 1.99
C GLY A 273 6.09 6.57 1.32
N PHE A 274 6.16 6.97 0.06
CA PHE A 274 7.43 7.27 -0.61
C PHE A 274 8.11 8.50 -0.01
N ASP A 275 7.37 9.54 0.36
CA ASP A 275 7.94 10.70 1.03
C ASP A 275 8.53 10.32 2.40
N TYR A 276 7.85 9.43 3.15
CA TYR A 276 8.42 8.88 4.38
C TYR A 276 9.76 8.16 4.14
N LEU A 277 9.84 7.33 3.10
CA LEU A 277 11.10 6.65 2.77
C LEU A 277 12.17 7.66 2.34
N ARG A 278 11.82 8.66 1.53
CA ARG A 278 12.73 9.72 1.09
C ARG A 278 13.26 10.54 2.26
N ASP A 279 12.39 10.93 3.20
CA ASP A 279 12.78 11.67 4.40
C ASP A 279 13.78 10.88 5.27
N ASN A 280 13.64 9.57 5.34
CA ASN A 280 14.59 8.71 6.05
C ASN A 280 15.89 8.43 5.26
N MET A 281 16.01 8.91 4.02
CA MET A 281 17.22 8.86 3.21
C MET A 281 17.91 10.23 3.12
N CYS A 282 17.26 11.33 3.58
CA CYS A 282 17.79 12.68 3.55
C CYS A 282 19.04 12.83 4.41
N MET A 283 19.94 13.73 3.98
CA MET A 283 21.17 14.02 4.71
C MET A 283 21.08 15.30 5.55
N THR A 284 20.10 16.16 5.27
CA THR A 284 19.90 17.42 5.97
C THR A 284 18.44 17.63 6.37
N PRO A 285 18.13 18.40 7.43
CA PRO A 285 16.76 18.70 7.83
C PRO A 285 15.96 19.46 6.75
N GLU A 286 16.66 20.25 5.92
CA GLU A 286 16.07 21.04 4.85
C GLU A 286 15.51 20.17 3.70
N GLU A 287 15.97 18.93 3.55
CA GLU A 287 15.48 18.00 2.56
C GLU A 287 14.23 17.22 3.02
N MET A 288 14.00 17.17 4.33
CA MET A 288 12.82 16.50 4.90
C MET A 288 11.56 17.29 4.60
N VAL A 289 10.49 16.61 4.22
CA VAL A 289 9.23 17.26 3.85
C VAL A 289 8.08 16.97 4.82
N GLN A 290 8.05 15.81 5.47
CA GLN A 290 6.95 15.42 6.34
C GLN A 290 7.08 15.95 7.77
N ARG A 291 5.93 16.23 8.38
CA ARG A 291 5.78 16.44 9.82
C ARG A 291 5.46 15.11 10.53
N PRO A 292 5.51 15.04 11.88
CA PRO A 292 5.06 13.86 12.61
C PRO A 292 3.63 13.44 12.20
N HIS A 293 3.41 12.13 12.10
CA HIS A 293 2.14 11.54 11.64
C HIS A 293 1.05 11.68 12.71
N ASN A 294 0.19 12.70 12.58
CA ASN A 294 -0.86 12.98 13.55
C ASN A 294 -2.16 12.25 13.21
N PHE A 295 -2.91 12.71 12.22
CA PHE A 295 -4.19 12.14 11.82
C PHE A 295 -4.26 11.89 10.33
N ALA A 296 -4.66 10.68 9.94
CA ALA A 296 -4.99 10.36 8.56
C ALA A 296 -6.40 9.84 8.42
N ILE A 297 -7.09 10.31 7.36
CA ILE A 297 -8.34 9.73 6.87
C ILE A 297 -8.06 9.11 5.51
N VAL A 298 -8.33 7.82 5.38
CA VAL A 298 -8.14 7.08 4.14
C VAL A 298 -9.48 6.92 3.44
N ASP A 299 -9.62 7.58 2.27
CA ASP A 299 -10.77 7.34 1.40
C ASP A 299 -10.59 6.04 0.63
N GLU A 300 -11.67 5.33 0.44
CA GLU A 300 -11.67 3.98 -0.13
C GLU A 300 -10.67 3.07 0.61
N VAL A 301 -10.78 3.08 1.95
CA VAL A 301 -9.83 2.43 2.88
C VAL A 301 -9.58 0.95 2.60
N ASP A 302 -10.57 0.26 2.06
CA ASP A 302 -10.46 -1.14 1.65
C ASP A 302 -9.54 -1.34 0.43
N SER A 303 -9.47 -0.40 -0.52
CA SER A 303 -8.44 -0.46 -1.56
C SER A 303 -7.06 -0.22 -1.00
N VAL A 304 -6.89 0.84 -0.22
CA VAL A 304 -5.56 1.23 0.28
C VAL A 304 -5.00 0.21 1.28
N LEU A 305 -5.81 -0.20 2.27
CA LEU A 305 -5.31 -1.02 3.38
C LEU A 305 -5.46 -2.54 3.18
N ILE A 306 -6.19 -2.98 2.14
CA ILE A 306 -6.35 -4.40 1.81
C ILE A 306 -5.72 -4.70 0.45
N ASP A 307 -6.15 -4.04 -0.63
CA ASP A 307 -5.69 -4.36 -1.99
C ASP A 307 -4.25 -3.91 -2.24
N ASP A 308 -3.98 -2.62 -2.09
CA ASP A 308 -2.64 -2.03 -2.31
C ASP A 308 -1.63 -2.53 -1.26
N ALA A 309 -2.12 -2.95 -0.08
CA ALA A 309 -1.29 -3.44 1.01
C ALA A 309 -0.69 -4.86 0.79
N ARG A 310 -0.90 -5.46 -0.37
CA ARG A 310 -0.26 -6.73 -0.77
C ARG A 310 1.21 -6.57 -1.10
N THR A 311 1.59 -5.39 -1.58
CA THR A 311 2.97 -5.10 -2.01
C THR A 311 3.55 -3.95 -1.18
N PRO A 312 4.79 -4.07 -0.70
CA PRO A 312 5.46 -2.98 -0.01
C PRO A 312 5.79 -1.83 -0.98
N LEU A 313 6.02 -0.65 -0.42
CA LEU A 313 6.64 0.47 -1.12
C LEU A 313 8.15 0.26 -1.11
N ILE A 314 8.78 0.37 -2.26
CA ILE A 314 10.20 0.08 -2.44
C ILE A 314 10.84 1.23 -3.20
N ILE A 315 11.92 1.80 -2.66
CA ILE A 315 12.83 2.68 -3.39
C ILE A 315 14.05 1.85 -3.74
N SER A 316 14.30 1.72 -5.04
CA SER A 316 15.45 1.01 -5.57
C SER A 316 16.22 1.88 -6.56
N GLY A 317 17.48 1.56 -6.75
CA GLY A 317 18.33 2.19 -7.75
C GLY A 317 19.19 1.18 -8.48
N PRO A 318 19.76 1.54 -9.63
CA PRO A 318 20.60 0.62 -10.41
C PRO A 318 21.84 0.22 -9.64
N VAL A 319 22.23 -1.04 -9.75
CA VAL A 319 23.49 -1.56 -9.19
C VAL A 319 24.65 -0.99 -9.99
N ALA A 320 25.68 -0.46 -9.30
CA ALA A 320 26.84 0.19 -9.92
C ALA A 320 27.71 -0.76 -10.79
N ARG A 321 27.60 -2.07 -10.60
CA ARG A 321 28.15 -3.10 -11.48
C ARG A 321 26.96 -3.94 -11.95
N GLY A 322 26.55 -3.75 -13.22
CA GLY A 322 25.62 -4.66 -13.85
C GLY A 322 26.25 -6.05 -13.86
N GLU A 323 25.69 -6.99 -13.10
CA GLU A 323 25.82 -8.40 -13.42
C GLU A 323 25.19 -8.56 -14.80
N ASP A 324 25.93 -9.21 -15.73
CA ASP A 324 25.41 -9.49 -17.07
C ASP A 324 24.12 -10.29 -16.91
N GLN A 325 22.99 -9.64 -17.19
CA GLN A 325 21.69 -10.27 -17.02
C GLN A 325 21.48 -11.28 -18.13
N MET A 326 21.63 -12.55 -17.80
CA MET A 326 21.55 -13.68 -18.73
C MET A 326 20.12 -13.99 -19.22
N PHE A 327 19.15 -13.07 -19.00
CA PHE A 327 17.76 -13.30 -19.41
C PHE A 327 17.62 -13.47 -20.92
N ASN A 328 18.26 -12.63 -21.71
CA ASN A 328 18.25 -12.75 -23.17
C ASN A 328 19.01 -13.98 -23.65
N ASP A 329 20.09 -14.36 -22.97
CA ASP A 329 20.93 -15.52 -23.34
C ASP A 329 20.18 -16.83 -23.08
N PHE A 330 19.43 -16.95 -21.98
CA PHE A 330 18.69 -18.17 -21.64
C PHE A 330 17.25 -18.20 -22.17
N LYS A 331 16.72 -17.09 -22.71
CA LYS A 331 15.40 -17.07 -23.34
C LYS A 331 15.19 -18.18 -24.36
N PRO A 332 16.10 -18.43 -25.36
CA PRO A 332 15.90 -19.49 -26.32
C PRO A 332 15.87 -20.89 -25.71
N ASN A 333 16.58 -21.10 -24.60
CA ASN A 333 16.59 -22.39 -23.89
C ASN A 333 15.24 -22.63 -23.19
N VAL A 334 14.71 -21.59 -22.53
CA VAL A 334 13.41 -21.65 -21.86
C VAL A 334 12.28 -21.81 -22.86
N GLU A 335 12.31 -21.11 -24.00
CA GLU A 335 11.32 -21.27 -25.08
C GLU A 335 11.26 -22.71 -25.58
N ARG A 336 12.43 -23.38 -25.73
CA ARG A 336 12.47 -24.80 -26.12
C ARG A 336 11.79 -25.71 -25.10
N VAL A 337 12.02 -25.49 -23.81
CA VAL A 337 11.40 -26.26 -22.73
C VAL A 337 9.90 -26.00 -22.69
N TYR A 338 9.48 -24.73 -22.80
CA TYR A 338 8.07 -24.34 -22.82
C TYR A 338 7.30 -24.96 -24.01
N GLU A 339 7.88 -24.89 -25.21
CA GLU A 339 7.28 -25.50 -26.41
C GLU A 339 7.25 -27.04 -26.33
N ALA A 340 8.27 -27.66 -25.74
CA ALA A 340 8.26 -29.11 -25.49
C ALA A 340 7.13 -29.51 -24.54
N GLN A 341 6.94 -28.77 -23.44
CA GLN A 341 5.84 -28.98 -22.51
C GLN A 341 4.48 -28.77 -23.17
N ARG A 342 4.31 -27.71 -23.93
CA ARG A 342 3.07 -27.41 -24.65
C ARG A 342 2.66 -28.51 -25.63
N ARG A 343 3.61 -29.07 -26.39
CA ARG A 343 3.40 -30.21 -27.26
C ARG A 343 3.00 -31.46 -26.47
N LEU A 344 3.70 -31.76 -25.39
CA LEU A 344 3.38 -32.85 -24.50
C LEU A 344 1.95 -32.75 -23.93
N VAL A 345 1.60 -31.56 -23.38
CA VAL A 345 0.29 -31.32 -22.79
C VAL A 345 -0.81 -31.44 -23.85
N THR A 346 -0.58 -30.98 -25.07
CA THR A 346 -1.53 -31.13 -26.20
C THR A 346 -1.77 -32.58 -26.50
N GLN A 347 -0.71 -33.41 -26.51
CA GLN A 347 -0.81 -34.86 -26.73
C GLN A 347 -1.52 -35.56 -25.56
N LEU A 348 -1.14 -35.28 -24.32
CA LEU A 348 -1.75 -35.79 -23.11
C LEU A 348 -3.26 -35.53 -23.09
N LEU A 349 -3.66 -34.31 -23.48
CA LEU A 349 -5.07 -33.93 -23.53
C LEU A 349 -5.83 -34.71 -24.61
N ALA A 350 -5.23 -34.91 -25.79
CA ALA A 350 -5.85 -35.69 -26.88
C ALA A 350 -6.01 -37.16 -26.45
N ASP A 351 -4.96 -37.75 -25.86
CA ASP A 351 -5.00 -39.13 -25.37
C ASP A 351 -5.98 -39.32 -24.21
N SER A 352 -6.00 -38.36 -23.27
CA SER A 352 -6.98 -38.36 -22.18
C SER A 352 -8.41 -38.35 -22.68
N LYS A 353 -8.75 -37.48 -23.64
CA LYS A 353 -10.09 -37.44 -24.26
C LYS A 353 -10.50 -38.76 -24.87
N ARG A 354 -9.57 -39.40 -25.57
CA ARG A 354 -9.83 -40.70 -26.22
C ARG A 354 -10.04 -41.78 -25.15
N MET A 355 -9.20 -41.82 -24.12
CA MET A 355 -9.24 -42.86 -23.09
C MET A 355 -10.43 -42.69 -22.14
N MET A 356 -10.79 -41.47 -21.80
CA MET A 356 -11.95 -41.18 -20.95
C MET A 356 -13.29 -41.37 -21.68
N ALA A 357 -13.30 -41.58 -22.99
CA ALA A 357 -14.48 -42.00 -23.73
C ALA A 357 -14.68 -43.54 -23.74
N SER A 358 -13.78 -44.30 -23.10
CA SER A 358 -13.87 -45.78 -23.03
C SER A 358 -14.79 -46.21 -21.89
N ASP A 359 -15.53 -47.35 -22.11
CA ASP A 359 -16.36 -48.00 -21.09
C ASP A 359 -15.51 -48.87 -20.11
N ASP A 360 -14.20 -49.03 -20.36
CA ASP A 360 -13.30 -49.77 -19.46
C ASP A 360 -12.79 -48.87 -18.34
N ASP A 361 -13.13 -49.18 -17.08
CA ASP A 361 -12.78 -48.44 -15.91
C ASP A 361 -11.25 -48.16 -15.77
N LYS A 362 -10.41 -49.14 -16.16
CA LYS A 362 -8.95 -48.96 -16.06
C LYS A 362 -8.43 -47.95 -17.12
N VAL A 363 -8.95 -48.05 -18.35
CA VAL A 363 -8.61 -47.12 -19.44
C VAL A 363 -9.10 -45.72 -19.08
N PHE A 364 -10.29 -45.62 -18.50
CA PHE A 364 -10.84 -44.35 -18.03
C PHE A 364 -9.97 -43.73 -16.93
N GLU A 365 -9.54 -44.53 -15.94
CA GLU A 365 -8.67 -44.06 -14.84
C GLU A 365 -7.29 -43.60 -15.35
N GLU A 366 -6.69 -44.32 -16.31
CA GLU A 366 -5.49 -43.88 -17.00
C GLU A 366 -5.69 -42.57 -17.74
N GLY A 367 -6.81 -42.42 -18.46
CA GLY A 367 -7.19 -41.17 -19.12
C GLY A 367 -7.31 -40.00 -18.17
N ALA A 368 -7.89 -40.21 -16.99
CA ALA A 368 -8.01 -39.22 -15.93
C ALA A 368 -6.65 -38.85 -15.32
N LEU A 369 -5.71 -39.80 -15.22
CA LEU A 369 -4.34 -39.55 -14.82
C LEU A 369 -3.60 -38.66 -15.85
N LEU A 370 -3.77 -38.93 -17.14
CA LEU A 370 -3.20 -38.10 -18.19
C LEU A 370 -3.78 -36.67 -18.14
N LEU A 371 -5.05 -36.53 -17.82
CA LEU A 371 -5.70 -35.23 -17.60
C LEU A 371 -5.08 -34.45 -16.44
N TYR A 372 -4.92 -35.12 -15.30
CA TYR A 372 -4.29 -34.51 -14.11
C TYR A 372 -2.83 -34.10 -14.37
N ARG A 373 -2.09 -34.94 -15.09
CA ARG A 373 -0.73 -34.63 -15.56
C ARG A 373 -0.71 -33.38 -16.48
N ALA A 374 -1.64 -33.30 -17.41
CA ALA A 374 -1.77 -32.14 -18.29
C ALA A 374 -2.10 -30.88 -17.49
N HIS A 375 -2.92 -30.99 -16.47
CA HIS A 375 -3.26 -29.88 -15.57
C HIS A 375 -2.05 -29.41 -14.73
N LYS A 376 -1.25 -30.32 -14.18
CA LYS A 376 0.00 -29.97 -13.48
C LYS A 376 1.05 -29.35 -14.40
N GLY A 377 1.01 -29.68 -15.68
CA GLY A 377 1.96 -29.16 -16.69
C GLY A 377 1.64 -27.75 -17.20
N LEU A 378 0.38 -27.46 -17.54
CA LEU A 378 -0.10 -26.17 -18.07
C LEU A 378 -1.55 -25.91 -17.66
N PRO A 379 -1.83 -25.46 -16.43
CA PRO A 379 -3.20 -25.28 -15.93
C PRO A 379 -4.00 -24.20 -16.69
N LYS A 380 -3.34 -23.14 -17.18
CA LYS A 380 -3.97 -22.05 -17.98
C LYS A 380 -4.14 -22.39 -19.48
N TYR A 381 -3.89 -23.63 -19.93
CA TYR A 381 -4.01 -24.01 -21.34
C TYR A 381 -5.49 -24.04 -21.77
N LYS A 382 -5.90 -23.12 -22.67
CA LYS A 382 -7.30 -22.90 -23.06
C LYS A 382 -8.04 -24.19 -23.49
N PRO A 383 -7.47 -25.12 -24.30
CA PRO A 383 -8.14 -26.38 -24.63
C PRO A 383 -8.38 -27.34 -23.46
N LEU A 384 -7.46 -27.33 -22.47
CA LEU A 384 -7.59 -28.08 -21.20
C LEU A 384 -8.73 -27.52 -20.35
N ILE A 385 -8.76 -26.19 -20.17
CA ILE A 385 -9.82 -25.52 -19.41
C ILE A 385 -11.19 -25.85 -20.02
N LYS A 386 -11.30 -25.77 -21.34
CA LYS A 386 -12.53 -26.14 -22.07
C LYS A 386 -12.94 -27.58 -21.78
N TYR A 387 -12.01 -28.53 -21.80
CA TYR A 387 -12.33 -29.95 -21.52
C TYR A 387 -12.71 -30.17 -20.06
N LEU A 388 -12.09 -29.49 -19.13
CA LEU A 388 -12.44 -29.56 -17.69
C LEU A 388 -13.85 -29.01 -17.39
N SER A 389 -14.45 -28.24 -18.30
CA SER A 389 -15.83 -27.75 -18.17
C SER A 389 -16.89 -28.77 -18.67
N GLU A 390 -16.49 -29.86 -19.30
CA GLU A 390 -17.38 -30.93 -19.70
C GLU A 390 -17.82 -31.75 -18.47
N GLU A 391 -19.05 -32.34 -18.55
CA GLU A 391 -19.67 -33.00 -17.43
C GLU A 391 -18.83 -34.20 -16.92
N GLY A 392 -18.63 -34.29 -15.59
CA GLY A 392 -17.87 -35.36 -14.95
C GLY A 392 -16.35 -35.31 -15.10
N VAL A 393 -15.81 -34.55 -16.07
CA VAL A 393 -14.37 -34.54 -16.37
C VAL A 393 -13.55 -33.96 -15.22
N LYS A 394 -13.96 -32.80 -14.70
CA LYS A 394 -13.29 -32.19 -13.55
C LYS A 394 -13.35 -33.05 -12.30
N GLN A 395 -14.50 -33.70 -12.07
CA GLN A 395 -14.68 -34.61 -10.93
C GLN A 395 -13.74 -35.82 -11.01
N SER A 396 -13.57 -36.40 -12.20
CA SER A 396 -12.65 -37.50 -12.43
C SER A 396 -11.21 -37.10 -12.17
N MET A 397 -10.79 -35.91 -12.63
CA MET A 397 -9.47 -35.36 -12.34
C MET A 397 -9.24 -35.15 -10.82
N MET A 398 -10.22 -34.59 -10.10
CA MET A 398 -10.09 -34.36 -8.65
C MET A 398 -10.02 -35.68 -7.85
N LYS A 399 -10.66 -36.78 -8.32
CA LYS A 399 -10.51 -38.11 -7.70
C LYS A 399 -9.07 -38.61 -7.84
N ILE A 400 -8.47 -38.44 -9.02
CA ILE A 400 -7.07 -38.81 -9.25
C ILE A 400 -6.13 -37.96 -8.40
N GLU A 401 -6.35 -36.62 -8.36
CA GLU A 401 -5.61 -35.72 -7.49
C GLU A 401 -5.64 -36.19 -6.03
N ALA A 402 -6.84 -36.46 -5.48
CA ALA A 402 -6.99 -36.94 -4.12
C ALA A 402 -6.27 -38.28 -3.88
N LYS A 403 -6.24 -39.19 -4.89
CA LYS A 403 -5.51 -40.45 -4.81
C LYS A 403 -4.00 -40.25 -4.70
N TYR A 404 -3.41 -39.37 -5.52
CA TYR A 404 -1.96 -39.13 -5.55
C TYR A 404 -1.48 -38.16 -4.46
N MET A 405 -2.38 -37.40 -3.80
CA MET A 405 -2.07 -36.59 -2.62
C MET A 405 -2.09 -37.37 -1.29
N GLN A 406 -2.54 -38.63 -1.30
CA GLN A 406 -2.49 -39.51 -0.10
C GLN A 406 -1.04 -39.84 0.26
N ASP A 407 -0.83 -40.30 1.50
CA ASP A 407 0.49 -40.69 2.04
C ASP A 407 1.62 -39.67 1.84
N ASN A 408 1.34 -38.40 2.11
CA ASN A 408 2.29 -37.29 1.91
C ASN A 408 2.78 -37.16 0.47
N SER A 409 1.91 -37.41 -0.52
CA SER A 409 2.23 -37.27 -1.96
C SER A 409 3.37 -38.20 -2.42
N ARG A 410 3.57 -39.36 -1.77
CA ARG A 410 4.64 -40.31 -2.08
C ARG A 410 4.68 -40.71 -3.55
N ASP A 411 3.51 -40.92 -4.17
CA ASP A 411 3.38 -41.38 -5.53
C ASP A 411 3.23 -40.24 -6.56
N MET A 412 3.40 -38.99 -6.15
CA MET A 412 3.25 -37.83 -7.02
C MET A 412 4.27 -37.83 -8.20
N HIS A 413 5.44 -38.43 -7.99
CA HIS A 413 6.46 -38.60 -9.05
C HIS A 413 5.91 -39.29 -10.30
N ILE A 414 4.93 -40.22 -10.16
CA ILE A 414 4.28 -40.88 -11.30
C ILE A 414 3.55 -39.86 -12.19
N VAL A 415 3.02 -38.79 -11.61
CA VAL A 415 2.33 -37.71 -12.32
C VAL A 415 3.34 -36.74 -12.93
N THR A 416 4.38 -36.39 -12.20
CA THR A 416 5.28 -35.26 -12.47
C THR A 416 6.49 -35.60 -13.33
N ASP A 417 7.11 -36.79 -13.17
CA ASP A 417 8.33 -37.18 -13.90
C ASP A 417 8.21 -37.13 -15.44
N PRO A 418 7.06 -37.43 -16.06
CA PRO A 418 6.92 -37.28 -17.51
C PRO A 418 6.88 -35.83 -18.01
N LEU A 419 6.63 -34.84 -17.15
CA LEU A 419 6.59 -33.41 -17.47
C LEU A 419 8.00 -32.84 -17.58
N TYR A 420 8.15 -31.68 -18.24
CA TYR A 420 9.40 -30.94 -18.29
C TYR A 420 9.50 -29.92 -17.14
N PHE A 421 8.34 -29.42 -16.68
CA PHE A 421 8.21 -28.59 -15.48
C PHE A 421 6.80 -28.75 -14.91
N ILE A 422 6.65 -28.37 -13.64
CA ILE A 422 5.41 -28.46 -12.86
C ILE A 422 5.00 -27.04 -12.47
N ILE A 423 3.71 -26.74 -12.57
CA ILE A 423 3.15 -25.44 -12.17
C ILE A 423 2.21 -25.66 -10.99
N GLU A 424 2.42 -24.88 -9.94
CA GLU A 424 1.47 -24.68 -8.85
C GLU A 424 0.89 -23.27 -8.94
N GLU A 425 -0.25 -23.17 -9.63
CA GLU A 425 -0.88 -21.88 -9.89
C GLU A 425 -1.27 -21.11 -8.61
N GLN A 426 -1.66 -21.84 -7.54
CA GLN A 426 -2.06 -21.24 -6.26
C GLN A 426 -0.89 -20.54 -5.53
N ASN A 427 0.31 -21.11 -5.66
CA ASN A 427 1.53 -20.61 -5.00
C ASN A 427 2.40 -19.78 -5.94
N ASN A 428 2.00 -19.62 -7.20
CA ASN A 428 2.79 -18.96 -8.25
C ASN A 428 4.22 -19.53 -8.37
N THR A 429 4.36 -20.86 -8.27
CA THR A 429 5.64 -21.57 -8.40
C THR A 429 5.72 -22.39 -9.66
N VAL A 430 6.92 -22.46 -10.23
CA VAL A 430 7.26 -23.32 -11.35
C VAL A 430 8.55 -24.05 -11.02
N GLU A 431 8.52 -25.36 -11.12
CA GLU A 431 9.66 -26.23 -10.80
C GLU A 431 10.06 -27.07 -12.03
N LEU A 432 11.35 -27.06 -12.37
CA LEU A 432 11.90 -27.92 -13.43
C LEU A 432 12.02 -29.36 -12.94
N THR A 433 11.66 -30.30 -13.81
CA THR A 433 11.98 -31.72 -13.60
C THR A 433 13.34 -32.08 -14.21
N ASP A 434 13.87 -33.27 -13.89
CA ASP A 434 15.11 -33.75 -14.51
C ASP A 434 15.01 -33.74 -16.04
N LYS A 435 13.90 -34.15 -16.59
CA LYS A 435 13.60 -34.13 -18.04
C LYS A 435 13.60 -32.69 -18.61
N GLY A 436 13.16 -31.71 -17.83
CA GLY A 436 13.21 -30.30 -18.18
C GLY A 436 14.64 -29.77 -18.19
N ILE A 437 15.44 -30.16 -17.20
CA ILE A 437 16.88 -29.83 -17.11
C ILE A 437 17.64 -30.40 -18.30
N ASP A 438 17.37 -31.66 -18.71
CA ASP A 438 17.98 -32.27 -19.87
C ASP A 438 17.70 -31.49 -21.18
N VAL A 439 16.49 -31.01 -21.37
CA VAL A 439 16.15 -30.19 -22.55
C VAL A 439 16.76 -28.81 -22.46
N LEU A 440 16.84 -28.24 -21.26
CA LEU A 440 17.43 -26.93 -21.01
C LEU A 440 18.93 -26.92 -21.29
N THR A 441 19.66 -27.98 -20.86
CA THR A 441 21.10 -28.14 -21.03
C THR A 441 21.49 -28.61 -22.44
N LYS A 442 20.55 -28.98 -23.27
CA LYS A 442 20.81 -29.44 -24.63
C LYS A 442 21.50 -28.36 -25.46
N GLY A 443 22.80 -28.58 -25.77
CA GLY A 443 23.67 -27.65 -26.49
C GLY A 443 24.66 -26.91 -25.60
N THR A 444 24.72 -27.22 -24.32
CA THR A 444 25.83 -26.83 -23.41
C THR A 444 26.85 -27.96 -23.28
N GLU A 445 28.11 -27.62 -23.08
CA GLU A 445 29.20 -28.63 -22.91
C GLU A 445 29.11 -29.30 -21.52
N ASP A 446 28.54 -28.65 -20.51
CA ASP A 446 28.37 -29.15 -19.15
C ASP A 446 26.95 -29.66 -18.90
N PRO A 447 26.72 -30.97 -18.68
CA PRO A 447 25.42 -31.51 -18.33
C PRO A 447 24.83 -30.97 -17.01
N LEU A 448 25.66 -30.48 -16.09
CA LEU A 448 25.33 -29.94 -14.81
C LEU A 448 25.26 -28.39 -14.82
N PHE A 449 25.18 -27.77 -15.99
CA PHE A 449 25.20 -26.30 -16.15
C PHE A 449 24.08 -25.60 -15.39
N PHE A 450 22.90 -26.20 -15.32
CA PHE A 450 21.71 -25.69 -14.62
C PHE A 450 21.37 -26.52 -13.37
N VAL A 451 22.32 -27.30 -12.83
CA VAL A 451 22.11 -28.08 -11.62
C VAL A 451 22.93 -27.49 -10.48
N LEU A 452 22.27 -27.24 -9.35
CA LEU A 452 22.93 -26.76 -8.13
C LEU A 452 23.73 -27.90 -7.50
N PRO A 453 25.02 -27.68 -7.16
CA PRO A 453 25.78 -28.66 -6.41
C PRO A 453 25.32 -28.72 -4.95
N ASP A 454 25.49 -29.89 -4.32
CA ASP A 454 25.29 -30.01 -2.88
C ASP A 454 26.50 -29.39 -2.13
N ILE A 455 26.39 -28.06 -1.92
CA ILE A 455 27.46 -27.26 -1.34
C ILE A 455 27.81 -27.72 0.09
N ALA A 456 26.88 -28.27 0.86
CA ALA A 456 27.11 -28.73 2.21
C ALA A 456 28.02 -29.96 2.21
N SER A 457 27.72 -30.93 1.36
CA SER A 457 28.54 -32.14 1.18
C SER A 457 29.93 -31.81 0.61
N GLU A 458 30.02 -30.91 -0.39
CA GLU A 458 31.29 -30.51 -1.01
C GLU A 458 32.18 -29.74 -0.05
N LEU A 459 31.66 -28.80 0.76
CA LEU A 459 32.40 -28.08 1.80
C LEU A 459 32.89 -29.01 2.92
N SER A 460 32.06 -29.98 3.32
CA SER A 460 32.47 -31.00 4.30
C SER A 460 33.60 -31.88 3.76
N ALA A 461 33.57 -32.26 2.47
CA ALA A 461 34.59 -33.02 1.83
C ALA A 461 35.94 -32.26 1.83
N VAL A 462 35.95 -30.96 1.49
CA VAL A 462 37.16 -30.12 1.50
C VAL A 462 37.76 -30.02 2.92
N THR A 463 36.93 -29.98 3.96
CA THR A 463 37.42 -29.93 5.35
C THR A 463 38.20 -31.17 5.73
N ASN A 464 37.83 -32.35 5.17
CA ASN A 464 38.46 -33.66 5.44
C ASN A 464 39.62 -34.00 4.47
N GLU A 465 39.88 -33.19 3.45
CA GLU A 465 41.00 -33.39 2.53
C GLU A 465 42.34 -33.07 3.20
N PRO A 466 43.40 -33.79 2.84
CA PRO A 466 44.75 -33.56 3.36
C PRO A 466 45.46 -32.40 2.64
N LEU A 467 44.85 -31.17 2.71
CA LEU A 467 45.36 -29.94 2.14
C LEU A 467 45.80 -28.98 3.24
N SER A 468 46.67 -28.02 2.91
CA SER A 468 47.04 -26.94 3.81
C SER A 468 45.82 -26.03 4.07
N ASP A 469 45.82 -25.27 5.16
CA ASP A 469 44.68 -24.36 5.51
C ASP A 469 44.44 -23.30 4.42
N GLU A 470 45.51 -22.80 3.79
CA GLU A 470 45.41 -21.83 2.69
C GLU A 470 44.77 -22.45 1.44
N GLU A 471 45.12 -23.69 1.09
CA GLU A 471 44.55 -24.43 -0.04
C GLU A 471 43.10 -24.80 0.23
N LYS A 472 42.72 -25.11 1.48
CA LYS A 472 41.33 -25.35 1.87
C LYS A 472 40.48 -24.09 1.72
N VAL A 473 41.00 -22.93 2.14
CA VAL A 473 40.31 -21.64 1.98
C VAL A 473 40.09 -21.30 0.49
N ALA A 474 41.16 -21.42 -0.32
CA ALA A 474 41.06 -21.15 -1.76
C ALA A 474 40.04 -22.08 -2.46
N LYS A 475 40.05 -23.38 -2.10
CA LYS A 475 39.10 -24.35 -2.67
C LYS A 475 37.65 -24.10 -2.24
N ARG A 476 37.46 -23.70 -0.96
CA ARG A 476 36.12 -23.26 -0.48
C ARG A 476 35.62 -22.04 -1.22
N ASP A 477 36.46 -21.03 -1.42
CA ASP A 477 36.11 -19.82 -2.16
C ASP A 477 35.73 -20.13 -3.61
N GLN A 478 36.47 -21.04 -4.26
CA GLN A 478 36.16 -21.49 -5.62
C GLN A 478 34.81 -22.24 -5.69
N LEU A 479 34.51 -23.11 -4.71
CA LEU A 479 33.25 -23.82 -4.62
C LEU A 479 32.08 -22.85 -4.41
N LEU A 480 32.22 -21.86 -3.52
CA LEU A 480 31.24 -20.84 -3.26
C LEU A 480 30.96 -19.95 -4.50
N GLN A 481 32.03 -19.56 -5.23
CA GLN A 481 31.87 -18.84 -6.50
C GLN A 481 31.12 -19.66 -7.54
N ASN A 482 31.47 -20.94 -7.72
CA ASN A 482 30.79 -21.82 -8.66
C ASN A 482 29.33 -22.03 -8.29
N TYR A 483 29.04 -22.20 -7.00
CA TYR A 483 27.67 -22.28 -6.49
C TYR A 483 26.88 -21.00 -6.79
N SER A 484 27.45 -19.83 -6.51
CA SER A 484 26.82 -18.54 -6.77
C SER A 484 26.45 -18.36 -8.25
N LEU A 485 27.40 -18.67 -9.16
CA LEU A 485 27.15 -18.60 -10.61
C LEU A 485 26.05 -19.56 -11.07
N LYS A 486 26.03 -20.79 -10.55
CA LYS A 486 24.99 -21.77 -10.90
C LYS A 486 23.65 -21.39 -10.31
N ALA A 487 23.63 -20.86 -9.08
CA ALA A 487 22.39 -20.39 -8.43
C ALA A 487 21.74 -19.24 -9.23
N GLU A 488 22.55 -18.30 -9.72
CA GLU A 488 22.07 -17.20 -10.57
C GLU A 488 21.47 -17.69 -11.89
N ARG A 489 22.11 -18.67 -12.56
CA ARG A 489 21.59 -19.29 -13.79
C ARG A 489 20.24 -19.98 -13.57
N VAL A 490 20.15 -20.80 -12.52
CA VAL A 490 18.91 -21.50 -12.16
C VAL A 490 17.81 -20.51 -11.81
N HIS A 491 18.16 -19.45 -11.07
CA HIS A 491 17.23 -18.37 -10.73
C HIS A 491 16.71 -17.68 -12.00
N THR A 492 17.59 -17.27 -12.92
CA THR A 492 17.23 -16.60 -14.18
C THR A 492 16.26 -17.46 -15.01
N VAL A 493 16.55 -18.76 -15.14
CA VAL A 493 15.69 -19.72 -15.86
C VAL A 493 14.34 -19.87 -15.18
N THR A 494 14.31 -19.94 -13.85
CA THR A 494 13.06 -20.05 -13.08
C THR A 494 12.18 -18.81 -13.27
N GLN A 495 12.77 -17.61 -13.24
CA GLN A 495 12.02 -16.38 -13.48
C GLN A 495 11.50 -16.28 -14.92
N LEU A 496 12.31 -16.69 -15.92
CA LEU A 496 11.84 -16.78 -17.30
C LEU A 496 10.68 -17.77 -17.44
N LEU A 497 10.78 -18.96 -16.85
CA LEU A 497 9.67 -19.93 -16.88
C LEU A 497 8.40 -19.37 -16.23
N LYS A 498 8.52 -18.67 -15.10
CA LYS A 498 7.38 -17.97 -14.48
C LYS A 498 6.77 -16.94 -15.44
N ALA A 499 7.60 -16.12 -16.09
CA ALA A 499 7.15 -15.13 -17.05
C ALA A 499 6.37 -15.75 -18.21
N TYR A 500 6.80 -16.91 -18.72
CA TYR A 500 6.13 -17.61 -19.84
C TYR A 500 4.86 -18.36 -19.44
N THR A 501 4.75 -18.80 -18.17
CA THR A 501 3.70 -19.73 -17.74
C THR A 501 2.61 -19.09 -16.90
N LEU A 502 2.96 -18.10 -16.09
CA LEU A 502 2.07 -17.51 -15.08
C LEU A 502 1.66 -16.07 -15.40
N PHE A 503 2.47 -15.34 -16.17
CA PHE A 503 2.24 -13.92 -16.46
C PHE A 503 1.87 -13.72 -17.93
N ASN A 504 0.67 -13.21 -18.19
CA ASN A 504 0.14 -12.97 -19.53
C ASN A 504 0.07 -11.47 -19.81
N ARG A 505 0.36 -11.10 -21.04
CA ARG A 505 0.18 -9.73 -21.51
C ARG A 505 -1.32 -9.39 -21.53
N ASP A 506 -1.63 -8.15 -21.17
CA ASP A 506 -2.99 -7.58 -21.12
C ASP A 506 -3.85 -8.16 -19.96
N ASP A 507 -3.26 -8.96 -19.06
CA ASP A 507 -3.85 -9.47 -17.83
C ASP A 507 -3.01 -8.99 -16.63
N GLU A 508 -1.82 -9.55 -16.42
CA GLU A 508 -0.93 -9.19 -15.31
C GLU A 508 -0.02 -7.98 -15.62
N TYR A 509 0.21 -7.67 -16.90
CA TYR A 509 1.03 -6.52 -17.34
C TYR A 509 0.64 -6.06 -18.75
N ILE A 510 1.02 -4.81 -19.07
CA ILE A 510 0.95 -4.26 -20.43
C ILE A 510 2.33 -3.80 -20.88
N VAL A 511 2.50 -3.64 -22.19
CA VAL A 511 3.65 -2.95 -22.79
C VAL A 511 3.14 -1.64 -23.37
N ASP A 512 3.69 -0.52 -22.87
CA ASP A 512 3.30 0.82 -23.31
C ASP A 512 3.89 1.21 -24.69
N GLU A 513 3.55 2.40 -25.17
CA GLU A 513 4.03 2.90 -26.46
C GLU A 513 5.54 3.15 -26.50
N GLU A 514 6.18 3.34 -25.33
CA GLU A 514 7.63 3.50 -25.18
C GLU A 514 8.38 2.15 -25.12
N GLY A 515 7.65 1.03 -25.17
CA GLY A 515 8.21 -0.31 -25.03
C GLY A 515 8.54 -0.70 -23.60
N LYS A 516 7.96 -0.06 -22.60
CA LYS A 516 8.16 -0.41 -21.19
C LYS A 516 7.07 -1.34 -20.68
N VAL A 517 7.47 -2.32 -19.90
CA VAL A 517 6.53 -3.20 -19.19
C VAL A 517 5.96 -2.45 -17.98
N LYS A 518 4.64 -2.40 -17.88
CA LYS A 518 3.92 -1.82 -16.74
C LYS A 518 3.00 -2.85 -16.11
N ILE A 519 3.05 -2.94 -14.79
CA ILE A 519 2.22 -3.88 -14.03
C ILE A 519 0.77 -3.41 -14.07
N VAL A 520 -0.15 -4.33 -14.29
CA VAL A 520 -1.59 -4.13 -14.10
C VAL A 520 -1.99 -4.83 -12.81
N ASP A 521 -2.60 -4.10 -11.90
CA ASP A 521 -3.14 -4.69 -10.70
C ASP A 521 -4.35 -5.57 -11.04
N GLU A 522 -4.27 -6.86 -10.74
CA GLU A 522 -5.31 -7.86 -11.05
C GLU A 522 -6.68 -7.51 -10.43
N GLN A 523 -6.71 -6.76 -9.33
CA GLN A 523 -7.96 -6.45 -8.63
C GLN A 523 -8.59 -5.15 -9.11
N THR A 524 -7.77 -4.12 -9.29
CA THR A 524 -8.25 -2.80 -9.70
C THR A 524 -8.25 -2.62 -11.21
N GLY A 525 -7.48 -3.44 -11.94
CA GLY A 525 -7.27 -3.31 -13.38
C GLY A 525 -6.55 -2.02 -13.78
N ARG A 526 -5.82 -1.39 -12.84
CA ARG A 526 -5.09 -0.14 -13.07
C ARG A 526 -3.60 -0.40 -13.27
N ILE A 527 -2.98 0.49 -14.03
CA ILE A 527 -1.51 0.50 -14.15
C ILE A 527 -0.91 0.97 -12.83
N MET A 528 0.04 0.19 -12.33
CA MET A 528 0.82 0.53 -11.14
C MET A 528 2.08 1.28 -11.56
N GLU A 529 1.98 2.61 -11.69
CA GLU A 529 3.10 3.44 -12.12
C GLU A 529 4.29 3.35 -11.16
N GLY A 530 5.51 3.25 -11.72
CA GLY A 530 6.75 3.19 -10.96
C GLY A 530 7.00 1.88 -10.20
N ARG A 531 6.09 0.90 -10.26
CA ARG A 531 6.29 -0.41 -9.65
C ARG A 531 6.89 -1.41 -10.64
N ARG A 532 7.75 -2.28 -10.13
CA ARG A 532 8.37 -3.38 -10.88
C ARG A 532 8.18 -4.69 -10.11
N TYR A 533 8.06 -5.81 -10.81
CA TYR A 533 8.14 -7.11 -10.18
C TYR A 533 9.55 -7.30 -9.59
N SER A 534 9.62 -7.86 -8.39
CA SER A 534 10.87 -8.14 -7.69
C SER A 534 11.58 -9.37 -8.26
N ASP A 535 12.79 -9.59 -7.77
CA ASP A 535 13.50 -10.86 -7.88
C ASP A 535 13.83 -11.28 -9.34
N GLY A 536 14.04 -10.31 -10.23
CA GLY A 536 14.35 -10.56 -11.65
C GLY A 536 13.15 -10.90 -12.55
N LEU A 537 11.94 -11.04 -11.98
CA LEU A 537 10.75 -11.38 -12.78
C LEU A 537 10.39 -10.28 -13.79
N HIS A 538 10.58 -9.00 -13.43
CA HIS A 538 10.32 -7.90 -14.37
C HIS A 538 11.22 -7.97 -15.59
N GLN A 539 12.50 -8.20 -15.37
CA GLN A 539 13.50 -8.41 -16.43
C GLN A 539 13.21 -9.64 -17.27
N ALA A 540 12.72 -10.71 -16.64
CA ALA A 540 12.28 -11.91 -17.36
C ALA A 540 11.08 -11.63 -18.28
N ILE A 541 10.14 -10.78 -17.85
CA ILE A 541 9.01 -10.34 -18.68
C ILE A 541 9.49 -9.41 -19.81
N GLU A 542 10.38 -8.46 -19.52
CA GLU A 542 11.00 -7.60 -20.53
C GLU A 542 11.72 -8.43 -21.60
N ALA A 543 12.51 -9.43 -21.20
CA ALA A 543 13.17 -10.37 -22.12
C ALA A 543 12.13 -11.18 -22.91
N LYS A 544 11.07 -11.70 -22.29
CA LYS A 544 9.97 -12.42 -22.94
C LYS A 544 9.35 -11.57 -24.05
N GLU A 545 8.99 -10.32 -23.77
CA GLU A 545 8.36 -9.40 -24.72
C GLU A 545 9.35 -8.85 -25.79
N GLY A 546 10.66 -9.08 -25.63
CA GLY A 546 11.70 -8.61 -26.54
C GLY A 546 11.91 -7.09 -26.48
N VAL A 547 11.53 -6.46 -25.37
CA VAL A 547 11.83 -5.05 -25.08
C VAL A 547 13.18 -4.91 -24.37
N ASN A 548 13.63 -3.68 -24.15
CA ASN A 548 14.91 -3.44 -23.48
C ASN A 548 14.86 -3.96 -22.03
N VAL A 549 15.81 -4.84 -21.68
CA VAL A 549 15.94 -5.35 -20.31
C VAL A 549 16.71 -4.32 -19.48
N GLU A 550 16.06 -3.72 -18.51
CA GLU A 550 16.68 -2.72 -17.64
C GLU A 550 17.60 -3.39 -16.60
N ALA A 551 18.63 -2.65 -16.14
CA ALA A 551 19.62 -3.15 -15.17
C ALA A 551 18.98 -3.67 -13.87
N ALA A 552 19.67 -4.60 -13.21
CA ALA A 552 19.28 -5.04 -11.87
C ALA A 552 19.24 -3.86 -10.91
N THR A 553 18.26 -3.86 -10.01
CA THR A 553 18.07 -2.78 -9.04
C THR A 553 18.35 -3.28 -7.63
N GLN A 554 19.05 -2.47 -6.85
CA GLN A 554 19.23 -2.70 -5.41
C GLN A 554 18.18 -1.92 -4.64
N THR A 555 17.55 -2.56 -3.66
CA THR A 555 16.60 -1.90 -2.76
C THR A 555 17.35 -1.02 -1.76
N PHE A 556 17.04 0.27 -1.72
CA PHE A 556 17.60 1.22 -0.76
C PHE A 556 16.72 1.37 0.48
N ALA A 557 15.41 1.42 0.29
CA ALA A 557 14.46 1.56 1.37
C ALA A 557 13.15 0.86 1.02
N THR A 558 12.49 0.29 2.01
CA THR A 558 11.21 -0.38 1.85
C THR A 558 10.34 -0.20 3.09
N ILE A 559 9.02 -0.16 2.91
CA ILE A 559 8.04 -0.22 3.98
C ILE A 559 6.74 -0.81 3.45
N THR A 560 6.06 -1.62 4.24
CA THR A 560 4.68 -2.03 3.92
C THR A 560 3.70 -0.90 4.21
N LEU A 561 2.62 -0.78 3.42
CA LEU A 561 1.55 0.19 3.70
C LEU A 561 0.96 -0.01 5.09
N GLN A 562 0.86 -1.27 5.55
CA GLN A 562 0.40 -1.60 6.89
C GLN A 562 1.26 -0.91 7.96
N ASN A 563 2.58 -1.06 7.88
CA ASN A 563 3.50 -0.47 8.85
C ASN A 563 3.55 1.06 8.73
N TYR A 564 3.40 1.61 7.52
CA TYR A 564 3.32 3.06 7.33
C TYR A 564 2.08 3.65 8.02
N PHE A 565 0.87 3.15 7.73
CA PHE A 565 -0.37 3.70 8.32
C PHE A 565 -0.51 3.44 9.82
N ARG A 566 0.15 2.42 10.37
CA ARG A 566 0.22 2.17 11.82
C ARG A 566 1.07 3.20 12.58
N MET A 567 1.81 4.07 11.90
CA MET A 567 2.59 5.16 12.54
C MET A 567 1.75 6.38 12.91
N TYR A 568 0.57 6.55 12.31
CA TYR A 568 -0.29 7.67 12.65
C TYR A 568 -0.81 7.55 14.08
N HIS A 569 -0.79 8.69 14.81
CA HIS A 569 -1.38 8.76 16.15
C HIS A 569 -2.87 8.40 16.10
N LYS A 570 -3.60 8.88 15.09
CA LYS A 570 -4.99 8.55 14.82
C LYS A 570 -5.20 8.21 13.35
N LEU A 571 -5.85 7.08 13.09
CA LEU A 571 -6.18 6.61 11.75
C LEU A 571 -7.68 6.40 11.65
N ALA A 572 -8.26 6.81 10.54
CA ALA A 572 -9.67 6.56 10.20
C ALA A 572 -9.79 6.21 8.71
N GLY A 573 -10.92 5.64 8.33
CA GLY A 573 -11.15 5.33 6.93
C GLY A 573 -12.62 5.34 6.55
N MET A 574 -12.89 5.51 5.27
CA MET A 574 -14.24 5.45 4.72
C MET A 574 -14.28 4.62 3.44
N THR A 575 -15.34 3.85 3.28
CA THR A 575 -15.61 3.05 2.08
C THR A 575 -17.06 2.60 2.04
N GLY A 576 -17.52 2.06 0.92
CA GLY A 576 -18.84 1.43 0.81
C GLY A 576 -18.88 -0.06 1.16
N THR A 577 -17.74 -0.68 1.51
CA THR A 577 -17.61 -2.15 1.53
C THR A 577 -16.54 -2.67 2.51
N ALA A 578 -16.55 -2.23 3.77
CA ALA A 578 -15.59 -2.66 4.79
C ALA A 578 -16.04 -3.87 5.63
N GLU A 579 -17.35 -4.10 5.75
CA GLU A 579 -17.92 -5.13 6.66
C GLU A 579 -17.35 -6.53 6.41
N THR A 580 -17.10 -6.87 5.14
CA THR A 580 -16.57 -8.20 4.77
C THR A 580 -15.16 -8.44 5.31
N GLU A 581 -14.37 -7.39 5.46
CA GLU A 581 -12.97 -7.40 5.90
C GLU A 581 -12.78 -6.83 7.32
N ALA A 582 -13.88 -6.65 8.09
CA ALA A 582 -13.84 -6.04 9.42
C ALA A 582 -12.87 -6.77 10.38
N GLY A 583 -12.72 -8.10 10.24
CA GLY A 583 -11.75 -8.90 11.00
C GLY A 583 -10.31 -8.48 10.73
N GLU A 584 -9.93 -8.31 9.46
CA GLU A 584 -8.60 -7.89 9.03
C GLU A 584 -8.30 -6.46 9.47
N PHE A 585 -9.23 -5.52 9.30
CA PHE A 585 -9.07 -4.14 9.77
C PHE A 585 -8.81 -4.08 11.27
N TRP A 586 -9.51 -4.89 12.06
CA TRP A 586 -9.29 -4.95 13.49
C TRP A 586 -7.96 -5.62 13.87
N GLU A 587 -7.64 -6.75 13.24
CA GLU A 587 -6.43 -7.52 13.58
C GLU A 587 -5.16 -6.73 13.27
N ILE A 588 -5.08 -6.12 12.08
CA ILE A 588 -3.87 -5.43 11.59
C ILE A 588 -3.79 -3.98 12.08
N TYR A 589 -4.87 -3.20 11.91
CA TYR A 589 -4.85 -1.75 12.12
C TYR A 589 -5.55 -1.30 13.41
N LYS A 590 -6.23 -2.19 14.12
CA LYS A 590 -7.10 -1.90 15.27
C LYS A 590 -8.26 -0.96 14.92
N LEU A 591 -8.67 -0.94 13.67
CA LEU A 591 -9.78 -0.15 13.17
C LEU A 591 -11.10 -0.91 13.29
N ASP A 592 -12.05 -0.36 14.03
CA ASP A 592 -13.41 -0.87 14.11
C ASP A 592 -14.26 -0.37 12.93
N VAL A 593 -15.10 -1.24 12.34
CA VAL A 593 -15.97 -0.89 11.22
C VAL A 593 -17.38 -0.60 11.73
N VAL A 594 -17.89 0.59 11.42
CA VAL A 594 -19.26 1.03 11.75
C VAL A 594 -20.04 1.23 10.47
N THR A 595 -21.05 0.38 10.26
CA THR A 595 -21.95 0.47 9.09
C THR A 595 -23.02 1.53 9.34
N ILE A 596 -23.08 2.54 8.47
CA ILE A 596 -23.98 3.68 8.54
C ILE A 596 -25.17 3.45 7.60
N PRO A 597 -26.41 3.66 8.02
CA PRO A 597 -27.58 3.50 7.17
C PRO A 597 -27.57 4.52 6.03
N THR A 598 -28.16 4.15 4.89
CA THR A 598 -28.35 5.05 3.75
C THR A 598 -29.37 6.14 4.07
N ASN A 599 -29.18 7.34 3.49
CA ASN A 599 -30.12 8.46 3.64
C ASN A 599 -31.50 8.13 3.07
N LYS A 600 -31.57 7.44 1.94
CA LYS A 600 -32.81 6.94 1.34
C LYS A 600 -32.70 5.41 1.15
N PRO A 601 -33.86 4.68 1.18
CA PRO A 601 -33.85 3.24 0.92
C PRO A 601 -33.25 2.90 -0.43
N VAL A 602 -32.50 1.79 -0.49
CA VAL A 602 -31.94 1.25 -1.75
C VAL A 602 -33.06 0.57 -2.53
N LEU A 603 -33.37 1.07 -3.73
CA LEU A 603 -34.41 0.52 -4.62
C LEU A 603 -33.84 -0.41 -5.71
N ARG A 604 -32.53 -0.72 -5.67
CA ARG A 604 -31.89 -1.62 -6.63
C ARG A 604 -32.37 -3.05 -6.47
N ASN A 605 -32.70 -3.70 -7.59
CA ASN A 605 -33.05 -5.11 -7.64
C ASN A 605 -31.78 -5.94 -7.96
N ASP A 606 -31.27 -6.69 -6.96
CA ASP A 606 -30.12 -7.59 -7.13
C ASP A 606 -30.62 -8.99 -7.50
N MET A 607 -30.45 -9.37 -8.78
CA MET A 607 -30.88 -10.67 -9.30
C MET A 607 -29.89 -11.78 -8.92
N PRO A 608 -30.36 -13.06 -8.84
CA PRO A 608 -29.48 -14.23 -8.68
C PRO A 608 -28.47 -14.33 -9.81
N ASP A 609 -27.33 -14.99 -9.52
CA ASP A 609 -26.31 -15.26 -10.54
C ASP A 609 -26.85 -16.21 -11.59
N ARG A 610 -26.45 -15.97 -12.85
CA ARG A 610 -26.71 -16.82 -14.00
C ARG A 610 -25.44 -17.62 -14.32
N VAL A 611 -25.50 -18.94 -14.09
CA VAL A 611 -24.33 -19.82 -14.23
C VAL A 611 -24.45 -20.63 -15.50
N TYR A 612 -23.42 -20.56 -16.34
CA TYR A 612 -23.32 -21.24 -17.65
C TYR A 612 -22.21 -22.28 -17.63
N LYS A 613 -22.29 -23.22 -18.55
CA LYS A 613 -21.29 -24.28 -18.70
C LYS A 613 -19.97 -23.75 -19.24
N THR A 614 -20.04 -22.93 -20.28
CA THR A 614 -18.86 -22.39 -20.99
C THR A 614 -18.83 -20.87 -21.01
N GLN A 615 -17.63 -20.29 -21.16
CA GLN A 615 -17.47 -18.85 -21.37
C GLN A 615 -18.19 -18.34 -22.62
N LYS A 616 -18.22 -19.15 -23.70
CA LYS A 616 -18.88 -18.77 -24.93
C LYS A 616 -20.39 -18.55 -24.74
N GLU A 617 -21.05 -19.47 -24.03
CA GLU A 617 -22.49 -19.36 -23.72
C GLU A 617 -22.73 -18.13 -22.81
N LYS A 618 -21.89 -17.96 -21.76
CA LYS A 618 -21.93 -16.82 -20.88
C LYS A 618 -21.86 -15.49 -21.64
N PHE A 619 -20.87 -15.30 -22.49
CA PHE A 619 -20.71 -14.05 -23.24
C PHE A 619 -21.83 -13.79 -24.25
N ASN A 620 -22.38 -14.84 -24.90
CA ASN A 620 -23.56 -14.68 -25.73
C ASN A 620 -24.77 -14.18 -24.91
N ALA A 621 -24.97 -14.72 -23.71
CA ALA A 621 -26.05 -14.30 -22.84
C ALA A 621 -25.81 -12.86 -22.28
N VAL A 622 -24.57 -12.50 -21.94
CA VAL A 622 -24.19 -11.14 -21.54
C VAL A 622 -24.56 -10.15 -22.64
N ILE A 623 -24.22 -10.42 -23.90
CA ILE A 623 -24.52 -9.54 -25.01
C ILE A 623 -26.04 -9.42 -25.23
N ALA A 624 -26.78 -10.52 -25.14
CA ALA A 624 -28.25 -10.50 -25.25
C ALA A 624 -28.87 -9.62 -24.11
N GLU A 625 -28.37 -9.68 -22.88
CA GLU A 625 -28.86 -8.84 -21.79
C GLU A 625 -28.47 -7.36 -21.99
N ILE A 626 -27.24 -7.08 -22.48
CA ILE A 626 -26.82 -5.72 -22.85
C ILE A 626 -27.79 -5.12 -23.89
N GLU A 627 -28.08 -5.87 -24.95
CA GLU A 627 -28.97 -5.42 -26.02
C GLU A 627 -30.39 -5.17 -25.51
N LYS A 628 -30.91 -6.04 -24.67
CA LYS A 628 -32.22 -5.90 -24.01
C LYS A 628 -32.29 -4.62 -23.15
N MET A 629 -31.30 -4.40 -22.26
CA MET A 629 -31.26 -3.22 -21.38
C MET A 629 -31.11 -1.95 -22.19
N ARG A 630 -30.20 -1.91 -23.16
CA ARG A 630 -29.99 -0.79 -24.06
C ARG A 630 -31.28 -0.41 -24.82
N ASN A 631 -31.99 -1.39 -25.38
CA ASN A 631 -33.24 -1.15 -26.15
C ASN A 631 -34.40 -0.71 -25.25
N SER A 632 -34.36 -0.99 -23.96
CA SER A 632 -35.33 -0.46 -22.97
C SER A 632 -35.02 0.96 -22.48
N GLY A 633 -34.01 1.63 -23.05
CA GLY A 633 -33.61 3.00 -22.65
C GLY A 633 -32.73 3.04 -21.40
N ARG A 634 -32.32 1.90 -20.86
CA ARG A 634 -31.51 1.80 -19.64
C ARG A 634 -30.01 1.80 -19.98
N PRO A 635 -29.20 2.73 -19.43
CA PRO A 635 -27.78 2.65 -19.52
C PRO A 635 -27.26 1.38 -18.83
N THR A 636 -26.22 0.80 -19.39
CA THR A 636 -25.68 -0.49 -18.92
C THR A 636 -24.19 -0.35 -18.60
N LEU A 637 -23.82 -0.64 -17.37
CA LEU A 637 -22.42 -0.75 -16.96
C LEU A 637 -22.04 -2.22 -16.87
N VAL A 638 -21.09 -2.64 -17.71
CA VAL A 638 -20.61 -4.01 -17.78
C VAL A 638 -19.26 -4.12 -17.09
N GLY A 639 -19.22 -4.81 -15.96
CA GLY A 639 -18.00 -5.07 -15.20
C GLY A 639 -17.24 -6.29 -15.72
N THR A 640 -15.95 -6.13 -15.99
CA THR A 640 -15.03 -7.19 -16.42
C THR A 640 -13.87 -7.31 -15.46
N THR A 641 -13.26 -8.50 -15.35
CA THR A 641 -12.16 -8.79 -14.42
C THR A 641 -10.79 -8.47 -14.99
N SER A 642 -10.64 -8.45 -16.32
CA SER A 642 -9.37 -8.16 -16.99
C SER A 642 -9.53 -7.29 -18.25
N VAL A 643 -8.40 -6.72 -18.69
CA VAL A 643 -8.35 -5.95 -19.95
C VAL A 643 -8.64 -6.87 -21.14
N GLU A 644 -8.15 -8.13 -21.13
CA GLU A 644 -8.39 -9.12 -22.18
C GLU A 644 -9.90 -9.35 -22.38
N ILE A 645 -10.62 -9.57 -21.28
CA ILE A 645 -12.08 -9.77 -21.31
C ILE A 645 -12.80 -8.53 -21.83
N SER A 646 -12.40 -7.33 -21.39
CA SER A 646 -13.01 -6.07 -21.85
C SER A 646 -12.83 -5.85 -23.34
N GLU A 647 -11.65 -6.14 -23.88
CA GLU A 647 -11.36 -6.02 -25.32
C GLU A 647 -12.07 -7.10 -26.15
N MET A 648 -12.13 -8.34 -25.63
CA MET A 648 -12.87 -9.42 -26.26
C MET A 648 -14.35 -9.06 -26.37
N LEU A 649 -14.97 -8.62 -25.28
CA LEU A 649 -16.37 -8.21 -25.25
C LEU A 649 -16.61 -7.00 -26.16
N SER A 650 -15.71 -6.02 -26.17
CA SER A 650 -15.77 -4.88 -27.10
C SER A 650 -15.78 -5.33 -28.56
N ARG A 651 -14.90 -6.27 -28.95
CA ARG A 651 -14.88 -6.84 -30.29
C ARG A 651 -16.22 -7.53 -30.64
N MET A 652 -16.78 -8.31 -29.72
CA MET A 652 -18.06 -9.00 -29.91
C MET A 652 -19.22 -8.01 -30.06
N LEU A 653 -19.25 -6.91 -29.30
CA LEU A 653 -20.27 -5.86 -29.42
C LEU A 653 -20.15 -5.08 -30.75
N ARG A 654 -18.92 -4.80 -31.23
CA ARG A 654 -18.69 -4.18 -32.54
C ARG A 654 -19.22 -5.05 -33.70
N LEU A 655 -19.00 -6.37 -33.64
CA LEU A 655 -19.52 -7.31 -34.62
C LEU A 655 -21.04 -7.34 -34.67
N ARG A 656 -21.74 -6.99 -33.59
CA ARG A 656 -23.19 -6.84 -33.50
C ARG A 656 -23.68 -5.39 -33.67
N HIS A 657 -22.78 -4.47 -34.06
CA HIS A 657 -23.11 -3.06 -34.29
C HIS A 657 -23.72 -2.37 -33.05
N ILE A 658 -23.33 -2.79 -31.84
CA ILE A 658 -23.76 -2.16 -30.57
C ILE A 658 -22.74 -1.07 -30.20
N PRO A 659 -23.12 0.23 -30.24
CA PRO A 659 -22.26 1.32 -29.79
C PRO A 659 -21.96 1.17 -28.29
N HIS A 660 -20.69 1.30 -27.91
CA HIS A 660 -20.26 1.19 -26.53
C HIS A 660 -18.95 1.95 -26.30
N GLN A 661 -18.67 2.24 -25.05
CA GLN A 661 -17.42 2.82 -24.56
C GLN A 661 -16.67 1.77 -23.74
N VAL A 662 -15.34 1.85 -23.73
CA VAL A 662 -14.49 0.94 -22.95
C VAL A 662 -13.63 1.75 -22.00
N LEU A 663 -13.66 1.41 -20.73
CA LEU A 663 -12.87 1.99 -19.68
C LEU A 663 -12.01 0.90 -19.02
N ASN A 664 -10.73 0.88 -19.36
CA ASN A 664 -9.76 -0.07 -18.85
C ASN A 664 -8.40 0.61 -18.59
N ALA A 665 -7.41 -0.15 -18.11
CA ALA A 665 -6.09 0.35 -17.75
C ALA A 665 -5.38 1.13 -18.87
N LYS A 666 -5.73 0.91 -20.15
CA LYS A 666 -5.14 1.60 -21.31
C LYS A 666 -5.76 2.99 -21.57
N LEU A 667 -6.95 3.28 -21.04
CA LEU A 667 -7.75 4.48 -21.35
C LEU A 667 -8.06 5.35 -20.13
N HIS A 668 -7.25 5.28 -19.08
CA HIS A 668 -7.48 5.96 -17.80
C HIS A 668 -7.52 7.51 -17.91
N GLN A 669 -6.86 8.11 -18.90
CA GLN A 669 -6.87 9.58 -19.11
C GLN A 669 -8.25 10.12 -19.53
N GLN A 670 -9.12 9.30 -20.12
CA GLN A 670 -10.47 9.66 -20.55
C GLN A 670 -11.55 9.20 -19.56
N GLU A 671 -11.14 8.74 -18.38
CA GLU A 671 -12.02 8.11 -17.40
C GLU A 671 -13.21 9.00 -17.01
N ALA A 672 -12.96 10.27 -16.73
CA ALA A 672 -13.99 11.21 -16.27
C ALA A 672 -15.08 11.44 -17.33
N ASP A 673 -14.70 11.60 -18.59
CA ASP A 673 -15.63 11.85 -19.70
C ASP A 673 -16.50 10.61 -20.00
N ILE A 674 -15.90 9.41 -19.95
CA ILE A 674 -16.60 8.14 -20.15
C ILE A 674 -17.62 7.91 -19.03
N VAL A 675 -17.24 8.17 -17.77
CA VAL A 675 -18.13 8.01 -16.61
C VAL A 675 -19.29 9.01 -16.68
N ALA A 676 -19.04 10.27 -17.09
CA ALA A 676 -20.08 11.28 -17.24
C ALA A 676 -21.18 10.84 -18.24
N GLN A 677 -20.82 10.09 -19.29
CA GLN A 677 -21.74 9.59 -20.30
C GLN A 677 -22.41 8.25 -19.91
N ALA A 678 -21.83 7.49 -18.98
CA ALA A 678 -22.28 6.13 -18.62
C ALA A 678 -23.70 6.07 -18.05
N GLY A 679 -24.25 7.17 -17.55
CA GLY A 679 -25.61 7.29 -17.01
C GLY A 679 -26.67 7.84 -17.98
N GLN A 680 -26.32 8.01 -19.25
CA GLN A 680 -27.17 8.71 -20.23
C GLN A 680 -27.93 7.73 -21.14
N SER A 681 -28.97 8.27 -21.79
CA SER A 681 -29.67 7.63 -22.89
C SER A 681 -29.58 8.53 -24.12
N VAL A 682 -29.30 7.95 -25.28
CA VAL A 682 -29.21 8.66 -26.56
C VAL A 682 -30.24 8.05 -27.51
N ASP A 683 -31.13 8.89 -28.09
CA ASP A 683 -32.21 8.46 -28.98
C ASP A 683 -33.10 7.35 -28.36
N GLY A 684 -33.37 7.43 -27.05
CA GLY A 684 -34.20 6.45 -26.35
C GLY A 684 -33.51 5.10 -26.09
N LYS A 685 -32.22 5.00 -26.38
CA LYS A 685 -31.39 3.81 -26.11
C LYS A 685 -30.33 4.12 -25.07
N GLY A 686 -30.17 3.21 -24.10
CA GLY A 686 -29.17 3.36 -23.05
C GLY A 686 -27.73 3.28 -23.56
N VAL A 687 -26.83 4.09 -23.02
CA VAL A 687 -25.40 4.01 -23.28
C VAL A 687 -24.83 2.74 -22.65
N VAL A 688 -23.92 2.06 -23.38
CA VAL A 688 -23.24 0.86 -22.90
C VAL A 688 -21.79 1.20 -22.58
N THR A 689 -21.36 0.95 -21.33
CA THR A 689 -20.00 1.16 -20.88
C THR A 689 -19.42 -0.14 -20.34
N ILE A 690 -18.32 -0.61 -20.92
CA ILE A 690 -17.54 -1.74 -20.41
C ILE A 690 -16.45 -1.16 -19.50
N ALA A 691 -16.38 -1.61 -18.26
CA ALA A 691 -15.35 -1.15 -17.31
C ALA A 691 -14.62 -2.36 -16.69
N THR A 692 -13.30 -2.31 -16.67
CA THR A 692 -12.53 -3.21 -15.82
C THR A 692 -12.71 -2.81 -14.36
N ASN A 693 -12.32 -3.72 -13.46
CA ASN A 693 -12.42 -3.52 -12.01
C ASN A 693 -12.03 -2.11 -11.61
N MET A 694 -12.80 -1.49 -10.75
CA MET A 694 -12.51 -0.22 -10.10
C MET A 694 -12.34 1.01 -11.02
N ALA A 695 -12.33 0.86 -12.33
CA ALA A 695 -12.34 2.00 -13.25
C ALA A 695 -13.57 2.90 -12.97
N GLY A 696 -13.38 4.23 -12.89
CA GLY A 696 -14.41 5.18 -12.48
C GLY A 696 -14.74 5.16 -10.97
N ARG A 697 -13.92 4.55 -10.11
CA ARG A 697 -14.08 4.59 -8.67
C ARG A 697 -13.93 6.02 -8.14
N GLY A 698 -14.74 6.39 -7.12
CA GLY A 698 -14.77 7.75 -6.59
C GLY A 698 -15.51 8.77 -7.46
N THR A 699 -16.06 8.34 -8.63
CA THR A 699 -16.86 9.21 -9.51
C THR A 699 -18.32 8.75 -9.54
N ASP A 700 -19.26 9.70 -9.47
CA ASP A 700 -20.69 9.39 -9.49
C ASP A 700 -21.24 9.35 -10.91
N ILE A 701 -22.11 8.36 -11.18
CA ILE A 701 -22.84 8.24 -12.45
C ILE A 701 -24.17 8.93 -12.29
N LYS A 702 -24.31 10.11 -12.84
CA LYS A 702 -25.56 10.90 -12.79
C LYS A 702 -26.58 10.37 -13.79
N LEU A 703 -27.82 10.13 -13.35
CA LEU A 703 -28.92 9.62 -14.17
C LEU A 703 -29.90 10.73 -14.52
N SER A 704 -30.28 10.82 -15.80
CA SER A 704 -31.36 11.69 -16.23
C SER A 704 -32.75 11.18 -15.74
N LYS A 705 -33.75 12.03 -15.73
CA LYS A 705 -35.13 11.65 -15.33
C LYS A 705 -35.66 10.51 -16.19
N GLU A 706 -35.46 10.58 -17.50
CA GLU A 706 -35.89 9.55 -18.47
C GLU A 706 -35.29 8.18 -18.13
N VAL A 707 -34.01 8.15 -17.79
CA VAL A 707 -33.29 6.93 -17.39
C VAL A 707 -33.86 6.37 -16.06
N LYS A 708 -34.16 7.23 -15.09
CA LYS A 708 -34.78 6.80 -13.82
C LYS A 708 -36.18 6.21 -14.07
N ASP A 709 -36.98 6.81 -14.93
CA ASP A 709 -38.32 6.32 -15.31
C ASP A 709 -38.22 4.99 -16.10
N ALA A 710 -37.17 4.77 -16.87
CA ALA A 710 -36.89 3.51 -17.58
C ALA A 710 -36.41 2.36 -16.66
N GLY A 711 -36.16 2.62 -15.37
CA GLY A 711 -35.69 1.63 -14.38
C GLY A 711 -34.22 1.78 -13.98
N GLY A 712 -33.57 2.89 -14.30
CA GLY A 712 -32.24 3.28 -13.85
C GLY A 712 -31.11 2.47 -14.46
N LEU A 713 -29.92 2.59 -13.87
CA LEU A 713 -28.69 1.93 -14.33
C LEU A 713 -28.77 0.42 -14.16
N ALA A 714 -28.43 -0.32 -15.22
CA ALA A 714 -28.27 -1.77 -15.19
C ALA A 714 -26.81 -2.15 -15.01
N ILE A 715 -26.50 -2.96 -14.01
CA ILE A 715 -25.16 -3.51 -13.76
C ILE A 715 -25.10 -4.95 -14.26
N ILE A 716 -24.13 -5.27 -15.10
CA ILE A 716 -23.87 -6.61 -15.59
C ILE A 716 -22.44 -6.98 -15.21
N GLY A 717 -22.25 -7.93 -14.29
CA GLY A 717 -20.96 -8.53 -14.00
C GLY A 717 -20.71 -9.70 -14.94
N THR A 718 -19.59 -9.73 -15.64
CA THR A 718 -19.22 -10.82 -16.55
C THR A 718 -18.59 -12.01 -15.85
N GLU A 719 -18.15 -11.81 -14.62
CA GLU A 719 -17.58 -12.83 -13.72
C GLU A 719 -17.77 -12.38 -12.27
N ARG A 720 -17.62 -13.32 -11.33
CA ARG A 720 -17.43 -13.00 -9.93
C ARG A 720 -15.94 -12.73 -9.66
N HIS A 721 -15.67 -11.67 -8.93
CA HIS A 721 -14.33 -11.32 -8.52
C HIS A 721 -13.82 -12.24 -7.41
N GLU A 722 -12.53 -12.22 -7.13
CA GLU A 722 -11.92 -12.97 -6.04
C GLU A 722 -12.43 -12.53 -4.66
N SER A 723 -12.86 -11.27 -4.53
CA SER A 723 -13.42 -10.71 -3.30
C SER A 723 -14.89 -10.30 -3.49
N ARG A 724 -15.74 -10.69 -2.52
CA ARG A 724 -17.15 -10.27 -2.43
C ARG A 724 -17.30 -8.75 -2.36
N ARG A 725 -16.32 -8.09 -1.79
CA ARG A 725 -16.24 -6.63 -1.66
C ARG A 725 -16.27 -5.94 -3.03
N VAL A 726 -15.48 -6.41 -3.98
CA VAL A 726 -15.41 -5.85 -5.33
C VAL A 726 -16.74 -6.02 -6.07
N ASP A 727 -17.41 -7.16 -5.90
CA ASP A 727 -18.76 -7.38 -6.45
C ASP A 727 -19.78 -6.40 -5.84
N ARG A 728 -19.71 -6.16 -4.51
CA ARG A 728 -20.56 -5.17 -3.83
C ARG A 728 -20.30 -3.74 -4.33
N GLN A 729 -19.04 -3.38 -4.61
CA GLN A 729 -18.68 -2.08 -5.18
C GLN A 729 -19.24 -1.90 -6.58
N LEU A 730 -19.17 -2.95 -7.43
CA LEU A 730 -19.75 -2.91 -8.77
C LEU A 730 -21.28 -2.72 -8.68
N ARG A 731 -21.98 -3.52 -7.86
CA ARG A 731 -23.43 -3.36 -7.59
C ARG A 731 -23.78 -1.96 -7.08
N GLY A 732 -22.95 -1.41 -6.20
CA GLY A 732 -23.12 -0.09 -5.58
C GLY A 732 -23.06 1.10 -6.56
N ARG A 733 -22.72 0.86 -7.83
CA ARG A 733 -22.80 1.87 -8.88
C ARG A 733 -24.26 2.24 -9.24
N ALA A 734 -25.22 1.34 -9.02
CA ALA A 734 -26.63 1.55 -9.24
C ALA A 734 -27.42 1.62 -7.93
N GLY A 735 -28.60 2.21 -7.94
CA GLY A 735 -29.50 2.31 -6.79
C GLY A 735 -29.04 3.33 -5.73
N ARG A 736 -28.42 4.44 -6.14
CA ARG A 736 -27.93 5.51 -5.27
C ARG A 736 -29.02 6.51 -4.92
N GLN A 737 -29.03 6.99 -3.69
CA GLN A 737 -29.98 8.03 -3.20
C GLN A 737 -31.44 7.78 -3.58
N GLY A 738 -31.86 6.50 -3.56
CA GLY A 738 -33.23 6.09 -3.89
C GLY A 738 -33.53 6.00 -5.38
N ASP A 739 -32.51 6.05 -6.25
CA ASP A 739 -32.69 5.81 -7.67
C ASP A 739 -32.97 4.31 -7.93
N PRO A 740 -33.81 3.96 -8.93
CA PRO A 740 -34.00 2.59 -9.35
C PRO A 740 -32.72 2.05 -10.02
N GLY A 741 -32.58 0.73 -10.07
CA GLY A 741 -31.47 0.06 -10.71
C GLY A 741 -31.58 -1.46 -10.62
N SER A 742 -30.69 -2.17 -11.31
CA SER A 742 -30.62 -3.63 -11.21
C SER A 742 -29.19 -4.13 -11.33
N SER A 743 -28.90 -5.30 -10.77
CA SER A 743 -27.62 -5.98 -10.95
C SER A 743 -27.80 -7.46 -11.23
N VAL A 744 -26.96 -8.03 -12.10
CA VAL A 744 -26.89 -9.46 -12.39
C VAL A 744 -25.44 -9.86 -12.71
N PHE A 745 -25.02 -11.02 -12.22
CA PHE A 745 -23.73 -11.61 -12.55
C PHE A 745 -23.90 -12.84 -13.44
N PHE A 746 -23.08 -12.91 -14.47
CA PHE A 746 -22.96 -14.03 -15.38
C PHE A 746 -21.68 -14.78 -15.07
N VAL A 747 -21.77 -16.05 -14.73
CA VAL A 747 -20.65 -16.88 -14.27
C VAL A 747 -20.55 -18.11 -15.16
N SER A 748 -19.34 -18.60 -15.41
CA SER A 748 -19.12 -19.90 -16.07
C SER A 748 -18.20 -20.79 -15.22
N PHE A 749 -18.19 -22.09 -15.50
CA PHE A 749 -17.26 -23.03 -14.83
C PHE A 749 -15.81 -22.82 -15.25
N GLU A 750 -15.58 -22.16 -16.37
CA GLU A 750 -14.26 -21.83 -16.88
C GLU A 750 -13.66 -20.60 -16.21
N ASP A 751 -14.45 -19.84 -15.41
CA ASP A 751 -13.99 -18.64 -14.75
C ASP A 751 -12.99 -18.97 -13.62
N LYS A 752 -12.01 -18.09 -13.37
CA LYS A 752 -10.89 -18.31 -12.44
C LYS A 752 -11.36 -18.72 -11.02
N VAL A 753 -12.34 -18.01 -10.46
CA VAL A 753 -12.86 -18.31 -9.10
C VAL A 753 -13.53 -19.69 -9.06
N MET A 754 -14.27 -20.06 -10.09
CA MET A 754 -14.92 -21.38 -10.18
C MET A 754 -13.92 -22.50 -10.44
N ARG A 755 -12.89 -22.23 -11.23
CA ARG A 755 -11.84 -23.21 -11.55
C ARG A 755 -10.97 -23.55 -10.33
N LEU A 756 -10.55 -22.54 -9.57
CA LEU A 756 -9.57 -22.70 -8.47
C LEU A 756 -10.22 -23.07 -7.14
N PHE A 757 -11.40 -22.57 -6.85
CA PHE A 757 -11.96 -22.60 -5.50
C PHE A 757 -13.35 -23.25 -5.38
N ALA A 758 -13.97 -23.69 -6.49
CA ALA A 758 -15.23 -24.43 -6.42
C ALA A 758 -15.02 -25.78 -5.70
N SER A 759 -15.81 -26.04 -4.67
CA SER A 759 -15.75 -27.31 -3.94
C SER A 759 -16.32 -28.46 -4.77
N GLU A 760 -15.85 -29.69 -4.50
CA GLU A 760 -16.44 -30.92 -5.10
C GLU A 760 -17.97 -30.98 -4.98
N LYS A 761 -18.53 -30.42 -3.92
CA LYS A 761 -19.98 -30.39 -3.70
C LYS A 761 -20.70 -29.55 -4.76
N ILE A 762 -20.09 -28.44 -5.18
CA ILE A 762 -20.62 -27.56 -6.23
C ILE A 762 -20.55 -28.30 -7.56
N VAL A 763 -19.39 -28.87 -7.88
CA VAL A 763 -19.21 -29.64 -9.12
C VAL A 763 -20.20 -30.80 -9.19
N LYS A 764 -20.36 -31.60 -8.12
CA LYS A 764 -21.34 -32.70 -8.03
C LYS A 764 -22.80 -32.24 -8.12
N LEU A 765 -23.14 -31.07 -7.58
CA LEU A 765 -24.48 -30.49 -7.68
C LEU A 765 -24.83 -30.14 -9.12
N LEU A 766 -23.87 -29.56 -9.81
CA LEU A 766 -24.02 -29.05 -11.17
C LEU A 766 -24.07 -30.19 -12.19
N ASP A 767 -23.25 -31.23 -12.00
CA ASP A 767 -23.31 -32.46 -12.81
C ASP A 767 -24.69 -33.17 -12.69
N ARG A 768 -25.34 -33.08 -11.51
CA ARG A 768 -26.68 -33.65 -11.28
C ARG A 768 -27.82 -32.85 -11.92
N LEU A 769 -27.62 -31.54 -12.17
CA LEU A 769 -28.66 -30.67 -12.71
C LEU A 769 -28.84 -30.79 -14.24
N GLY A 770 -27.94 -31.51 -14.95
CA GLY A 770 -28.06 -31.87 -16.38
C GLY A 770 -28.37 -30.67 -17.25
N LEU A 771 -27.42 -29.73 -17.40
CA LEU A 771 -27.60 -28.54 -18.23
C LEU A 771 -27.62 -28.87 -19.73
N GLU A 772 -28.66 -28.45 -20.42
CA GLU A 772 -28.63 -28.37 -21.89
C GLU A 772 -27.74 -27.19 -22.32
N ASP A 773 -27.16 -27.27 -23.52
CA ASP A 773 -26.31 -26.24 -24.09
C ASP A 773 -27.09 -24.90 -24.22
N GLY A 774 -26.59 -23.87 -23.57
CA GLY A 774 -27.19 -22.52 -23.56
C GLY A 774 -28.16 -22.23 -22.42
N GLU A 775 -28.49 -23.19 -21.57
CA GLU A 775 -29.32 -22.95 -20.38
C GLU A 775 -28.51 -22.37 -19.21
N ALA A 776 -29.12 -21.40 -18.48
CA ALA A 776 -28.55 -20.82 -17.28
C ALA A 776 -29.15 -21.47 -16.02
N ILE A 777 -28.33 -21.77 -15.04
CA ILE A 777 -28.80 -22.07 -13.70
C ILE A 777 -28.99 -20.76 -12.92
N GLU A 778 -30.21 -20.45 -12.53
CA GLU A 778 -30.58 -19.37 -11.63
C GLU A 778 -31.04 -19.96 -10.29
N SER A 779 -30.14 -20.02 -9.29
CA SER A 779 -30.48 -20.57 -7.98
C SER A 779 -29.77 -19.82 -6.86
N PRO A 780 -30.50 -19.39 -5.82
CA PRO A 780 -29.89 -18.77 -4.64
C PRO A 780 -28.88 -19.68 -3.92
N MET A 781 -29.06 -21.02 -4.05
CA MET A 781 -28.12 -22.00 -3.46
C MET A 781 -26.78 -21.97 -4.19
N VAL A 782 -26.78 -21.84 -5.52
CA VAL A 782 -25.56 -21.74 -6.32
C VAL A 782 -24.84 -20.41 -6.04
N THR A 783 -25.56 -19.29 -6.01
CA THR A 783 -25.02 -17.98 -5.62
C THR A 783 -24.33 -18.04 -4.26
N LYS A 784 -24.98 -18.63 -3.25
CA LYS A 784 -24.39 -18.79 -1.91
C LYS A 784 -23.15 -19.68 -1.91
N SER A 785 -23.12 -20.68 -2.78
CA SER A 785 -21.94 -21.55 -2.93
C SER A 785 -20.76 -20.84 -3.55
N ILE A 786 -21.01 -19.96 -4.51
CA ILE A 786 -19.99 -19.08 -5.10
C ILE A 786 -19.45 -18.08 -4.05
N GLU A 787 -20.34 -17.47 -3.27
CA GLU A 787 -19.94 -16.59 -2.15
C GLU A 787 -19.06 -17.31 -1.11
N ASN A 788 -19.34 -18.60 -0.83
CA ASN A 788 -18.48 -19.39 0.05
C ASN A 788 -17.11 -19.70 -0.58
N ALA A 789 -17.04 -19.86 -1.91
CA ALA A 789 -15.77 -20.01 -2.61
C ALA A 789 -14.96 -18.69 -2.53
N GLN A 790 -15.58 -17.55 -2.80
CA GLN A 790 -14.95 -16.24 -2.63
C GLN A 790 -14.42 -16.03 -1.21
N LYS A 791 -15.21 -16.41 -0.18
CA LYS A 791 -14.77 -16.31 1.22
C LYS A 791 -13.48 -17.08 1.49
N ARG A 792 -13.32 -18.28 0.92
CA ARG A 792 -12.06 -19.05 1.05
C ARG A 792 -10.89 -18.35 0.36
N VAL A 793 -11.14 -17.70 -0.79
CA VAL A 793 -10.11 -16.90 -1.47
C VAL A 793 -9.69 -15.72 -0.60
N GLU A 794 -10.66 -15.00 -0.02
CA GLU A 794 -10.43 -13.88 0.90
C GLU A 794 -9.59 -14.34 2.10
N GLU A 795 -9.95 -15.46 2.73
CA GLU A 795 -9.21 -16.05 3.87
C GLU A 795 -7.77 -16.45 3.48
N ASN A 796 -7.57 -17.05 2.28
CA ASN A 796 -6.24 -17.39 1.79
C ASN A 796 -5.40 -16.12 1.51
N ASN A 797 -5.99 -15.13 0.84
CA ASN A 797 -5.32 -13.86 0.55
C ASN A 797 -4.96 -13.09 1.83
N PHE A 798 -5.84 -13.12 2.83
CA PHE A 798 -5.53 -12.58 4.17
C PHE A 798 -4.35 -13.31 4.81
N GLY A 799 -4.31 -14.65 4.74
CA GLY A 799 -3.18 -15.44 5.23
C GLY A 799 -1.84 -15.02 4.60
N ILE A 800 -1.82 -14.81 3.28
CA ILE A 800 -0.62 -14.34 2.55
C ILE A 800 -0.21 -12.95 3.02
N ARG A 801 -1.15 -11.98 3.10
CA ARG A 801 -0.86 -10.60 3.57
C ARG A 801 -0.35 -10.60 5.00
N LYS A 802 -0.95 -11.40 5.88
CA LYS A 802 -0.55 -11.55 7.27
C LYS A 802 0.87 -12.10 7.39
N HIS A 803 1.20 -13.14 6.62
CA HIS A 803 2.55 -13.70 6.62
C HIS A 803 3.59 -12.69 6.13
N THR A 804 3.28 -11.94 5.05
CA THR A 804 4.15 -10.86 4.57
C THR A 804 4.37 -9.79 5.63
N LEU A 805 3.31 -9.42 6.35
CA LEU A 805 3.39 -8.44 7.44
C LEU A 805 4.21 -8.97 8.63
N GLU A 806 3.99 -10.22 9.06
CA GLU A 806 4.75 -10.84 10.15
C GLU A 806 6.26 -10.85 9.85
N TYR A 807 6.63 -11.10 8.59
CA TYR A 807 8.01 -11.00 8.13
C TYR A 807 8.52 -9.55 8.17
N ASP A 808 7.75 -8.59 7.64
CA ASP A 808 8.12 -7.17 7.65
C ASP A 808 8.10 -6.56 9.08
N ASP A 809 7.34 -7.10 10.03
CA ASP A 809 7.35 -6.62 11.42
C ASP A 809 8.73 -6.82 12.09
N VAL A 810 9.45 -7.88 11.75
CA VAL A 810 10.84 -8.08 12.18
C VAL A 810 11.75 -7.00 11.58
N MET A 811 11.62 -6.77 10.26
CA MET A 811 12.36 -5.71 9.58
C MET A 811 11.96 -4.32 10.09
N ASN A 812 10.70 -4.13 10.47
CA ASN A 812 10.19 -2.87 11.00
C ASN A 812 10.72 -2.54 12.39
N ALA A 813 10.97 -3.56 13.21
CA ALA A 813 11.66 -3.35 14.50
C ALA A 813 13.08 -2.81 14.28
N GLN A 814 13.84 -3.38 13.35
CA GLN A 814 15.16 -2.88 12.95
C GLN A 814 15.08 -1.48 12.33
N ARG A 815 14.14 -1.27 11.40
CA ARG A 815 13.89 0.02 10.74
C ARG A 815 13.63 1.13 11.75
N LYS A 816 12.78 0.88 12.76
CA LYS A 816 12.49 1.86 13.82
C LYS A 816 13.74 2.31 14.55
N VAL A 817 14.61 1.40 14.94
CA VAL A 817 15.86 1.74 15.62
C VAL A 817 16.76 2.58 14.71
N ILE A 818 17.02 2.11 13.50
CA ILE A 818 17.91 2.78 12.54
C ILE A 818 17.36 4.17 12.17
N TYR A 819 16.07 4.27 11.87
CA TYR A 819 15.46 5.53 11.44
C TYR A 819 15.33 6.52 12.59
N THR A 820 15.09 6.06 13.83
CA THR A 820 15.09 6.93 15.02
C THR A 820 16.47 7.51 15.27
N ASN A 821 17.52 6.68 15.29
CA ASN A 821 18.90 7.14 15.46
C ASN A 821 19.32 8.09 14.33
N ARG A 822 18.93 7.76 13.09
CA ARG A 822 19.18 8.62 11.93
C ARG A 822 18.47 9.98 12.05
N HIS A 823 17.22 9.98 12.49
CA HIS A 823 16.44 11.20 12.69
C HIS A 823 17.08 12.09 13.79
N HIS A 824 17.51 11.49 14.91
CA HIS A 824 18.26 12.20 15.95
C HIS A 824 19.56 12.80 15.38
N ALA A 825 20.27 12.07 14.54
CA ALA A 825 21.49 12.53 13.90
C ALA A 825 21.25 13.70 12.93
N VAL A 826 20.22 13.59 12.08
CA VAL A 826 19.89 14.65 11.09
C VAL A 826 19.43 15.93 11.78
N LEU A 827 18.59 15.82 12.81
CA LEU A 827 18.09 16.99 13.56
C LEU A 827 19.09 17.50 14.60
N GLY A 828 20.13 16.72 14.95
CA GLY A 828 21.07 17.04 15.99
C GLY A 828 20.49 16.93 17.41
N GLU A 829 19.33 16.27 17.57
CA GLU A 829 18.71 16.01 18.88
C GLU A 829 19.16 14.64 19.40
N ARG A 830 19.35 14.50 20.73
CA ARG A 830 19.66 13.23 21.45
C ARG A 830 20.94 12.49 21.00
N ILE A 831 21.67 12.97 20.02
CA ILE A 831 22.79 12.25 19.39
C ILE A 831 23.90 11.90 20.42
N GLY A 832 24.17 12.76 21.39
CA GLY A 832 25.13 12.46 22.44
C GLY A 832 24.69 11.29 23.31
N LEU A 833 23.40 11.18 23.59
CA LEU A 833 22.83 10.06 24.35
C LEU A 833 22.89 8.75 23.53
N ASP A 834 22.54 8.81 22.24
CA ASP A 834 22.61 7.65 21.35
C ASP A 834 24.04 7.11 21.23
N ILE A 835 25.05 7.99 21.14
CA ILE A 835 26.47 7.59 21.13
C ILE A 835 26.86 6.88 22.43
N ILE A 836 26.48 7.42 23.61
CA ILE A 836 26.80 6.81 24.89
C ILE A 836 26.11 5.46 25.08
N ASN A 837 24.84 5.33 24.67
CA ASN A 837 24.13 4.06 24.69
C ASN A 837 24.82 3.05 23.75
N THR A 838 25.23 3.46 22.55
CA THR A 838 25.99 2.62 21.62
C THR A 838 27.34 2.18 22.22
N ILE A 839 28.04 3.06 22.90
CA ILE A 839 29.29 2.71 23.62
C ILE A 839 29.01 1.65 24.69
N TYR A 840 27.96 1.83 25.49
CA TYR A 840 27.57 0.86 26.52
C TYR A 840 27.24 -0.50 25.92
N ASP A 841 26.36 -0.54 24.88
CA ASP A 841 25.98 -1.79 24.21
C ASP A 841 27.19 -2.51 23.58
N THR A 842 28.12 -1.73 22.99
CA THR A 842 29.37 -2.28 22.43
C THR A 842 30.28 -2.88 23.50
N VAL A 843 30.37 -2.23 24.67
CA VAL A 843 31.11 -2.77 25.83
C VAL A 843 30.45 -4.02 26.38
N GLU A 844 29.13 -4.04 26.50
CA GLU A 844 28.36 -5.21 26.94
C GLU A 844 28.55 -6.40 25.99
N ASP A 845 28.47 -6.14 24.67
CA ASP A 845 28.69 -7.15 23.63
C ASP A 845 30.12 -7.69 23.67
N ALA A 846 31.12 -6.83 23.80
CA ALA A 846 32.52 -7.22 23.91
C ALA A 846 32.78 -8.11 25.14
N VAL A 847 32.28 -7.70 26.30
CA VAL A 847 32.39 -8.51 27.52
C VAL A 847 31.58 -9.80 27.39
N GLY A 848 30.39 -9.76 26.80
CA GLY A 848 29.53 -10.95 26.63
C GLY A 848 30.15 -12.00 25.72
N LYS A 849 30.75 -11.59 24.59
CA LYS A 849 31.38 -12.50 23.63
C LYS A 849 32.66 -13.13 24.14
N PHE A 850 33.43 -12.39 24.91
CA PHE A 850 34.78 -12.82 25.34
C PHE A 850 34.84 -13.25 26.81
N ASN A 851 33.74 -13.34 27.54
CA ASN A 851 33.75 -13.67 28.96
C ASN A 851 34.40 -15.02 29.28
N ASP A 852 34.30 -16.00 28.38
CA ASP A 852 34.84 -17.36 28.53
C ASP A 852 36.13 -17.58 27.71
N TYR A 853 36.73 -16.53 27.14
CA TYR A 853 37.95 -16.58 26.37
C TYR A 853 39.17 -16.22 27.20
N GLU A 854 40.38 -16.49 26.66
CA GLU A 854 41.64 -16.07 27.29
C GLU A 854 41.75 -14.54 27.34
N TYR A 855 42.38 -14.01 28.38
CA TYR A 855 42.52 -12.59 28.63
C TYR A 855 43.17 -11.84 27.46
N GLU A 856 44.16 -12.42 26.79
CA GLU A 856 44.84 -11.79 25.66
C GLU A 856 43.91 -11.58 24.45
N ASP A 857 42.97 -12.49 24.19
CA ASP A 857 41.98 -12.36 23.12
C ASP A 857 41.00 -11.22 23.45
N PHE A 858 40.53 -11.17 24.67
CA PHE A 858 39.70 -10.08 25.16
C PHE A 858 40.42 -8.72 25.08
N LYS A 859 41.67 -8.66 25.52
CA LYS A 859 42.51 -7.45 25.48
C LYS A 859 42.72 -6.98 24.02
N MET A 860 43.02 -7.88 23.12
CA MET A 860 43.17 -7.55 21.71
C MET A 860 41.87 -7.01 21.11
N HIS A 861 40.74 -7.60 21.48
CA HIS A 861 39.43 -7.11 21.03
C HIS A 861 39.13 -5.70 21.54
N VAL A 862 39.37 -5.41 22.82
CA VAL A 862 39.22 -4.08 23.41
C VAL A 862 40.17 -3.07 22.78
N LEU A 863 41.43 -3.41 22.55
CA LEU A 863 42.40 -2.55 21.85
C LEU A 863 41.94 -2.20 20.42
N THR A 864 41.48 -3.18 19.68
CA THR A 864 41.05 -2.99 18.28
C THR A 864 39.76 -2.24 18.17
N THR A 865 38.81 -2.43 19.11
CA THR A 865 37.48 -1.80 19.09
C THR A 865 37.50 -0.40 19.68
N PHE A 866 38.11 -0.20 20.83
CA PHE A 866 38.06 1.07 21.57
C PHE A 866 39.38 1.86 21.59
N ALA A 867 40.48 1.28 21.10
CA ALA A 867 41.82 1.85 21.13
C ALA A 867 42.30 2.21 22.56
N ILE A 868 41.90 1.40 23.55
CA ILE A 868 42.33 1.52 24.99
C ILE A 868 42.71 0.17 25.51
N GLU A 869 43.48 0.16 26.59
CA GLU A 869 43.76 -1.06 27.36
C GLU A 869 42.64 -1.35 28.37
N PRO A 870 42.26 -2.63 28.58
CA PRO A 870 41.29 -3.00 29.61
C PRO A 870 41.72 -2.44 31.00
N PRO A 871 40.79 -2.02 31.87
CA PRO A 871 41.08 -1.44 33.16
C PRO A 871 41.37 -2.49 34.28
N PHE A 872 41.64 -3.73 33.90
CA PHE A 872 41.91 -4.86 34.78
C PHE A 872 42.95 -5.80 34.13
N ASP A 873 43.74 -6.43 35.00
CA ASP A 873 44.71 -7.44 34.59
C ASP A 873 44.09 -8.86 34.44
N GLU A 874 44.89 -9.85 34.05
CA GLU A 874 44.41 -11.21 33.87
C GLU A 874 43.86 -11.86 35.14
N ASP A 875 44.43 -11.57 36.27
CA ASP A 875 43.99 -12.09 37.59
C ASP A 875 42.66 -11.49 38.02
N GLU A 876 42.47 -10.20 37.78
CA GLU A 876 41.17 -9.48 38.00
C GLU A 876 40.12 -9.93 36.97
N TYR A 877 40.49 -10.09 35.68
CA TYR A 877 39.57 -10.55 34.63
C TYR A 877 38.90 -11.87 34.98
N ARG A 878 39.69 -12.84 35.54
CA ARG A 878 39.16 -14.13 35.97
C ARG A 878 38.28 -14.10 37.22
N LYS A 879 38.42 -13.09 38.07
CA LYS A 879 37.72 -12.95 39.36
C LYS A 879 36.46 -12.08 39.29
N LEU A 880 36.46 -11.09 38.42
CA LEU A 880 35.33 -10.15 38.27
C LEU A 880 34.12 -10.83 37.64
N ASP A 881 32.92 -10.48 38.13
CA ASP A 881 31.71 -10.88 37.47
C ASP A 881 31.49 -10.09 36.15
N LYS A 882 30.53 -10.55 35.37
CA LYS A 882 30.25 -9.96 34.05
C LYS A 882 29.88 -8.46 34.17
N GLN A 883 29.05 -8.09 35.16
CA GLN A 883 28.61 -6.72 35.32
C GLN A 883 29.73 -5.78 35.76
N ASP A 884 30.58 -6.22 36.70
CA ASP A 884 31.74 -5.44 37.12
C ASP A 884 32.72 -5.19 35.96
N LYS A 885 32.93 -6.18 35.11
CA LYS A 885 33.73 -6.01 33.88
C LYS A 885 33.14 -4.95 32.97
N ILE A 886 31.81 -4.99 32.71
CA ILE A 886 31.09 -4.02 31.89
C ILE A 886 31.25 -2.61 32.50
N ASP A 887 30.92 -2.45 33.78
CA ASP A 887 30.90 -1.14 34.42
C ASP A 887 32.31 -0.48 34.44
N ARG A 888 33.36 -1.26 34.72
CA ARG A 888 34.73 -0.75 34.70
C ARG A 888 35.22 -0.41 33.30
N LEU A 889 34.97 -1.29 32.33
CA LEU A 889 35.36 -1.06 30.94
C LEU A 889 34.60 0.14 30.36
N TYR A 890 33.29 0.21 30.58
CA TYR A 890 32.47 1.33 30.14
C TYR A 890 32.99 2.67 30.67
N LYS A 891 33.29 2.75 31.95
CA LYS A 891 33.85 3.97 32.56
C LYS A 891 35.11 4.47 31.84
N VAL A 892 36.07 3.57 31.57
CA VAL A 892 37.32 3.93 30.91
C VAL A 892 37.12 4.31 29.46
N VAL A 893 36.23 3.60 28.73
CA VAL A 893 35.86 3.95 27.36
C VAL A 893 35.19 5.31 27.29
N ASN A 894 34.24 5.59 28.18
CA ASN A 894 33.55 6.87 28.27
C ASN A 894 34.50 8.02 28.61
N ASP A 895 35.41 7.82 29.57
CA ASP A 895 36.46 8.80 29.91
C ASP A 895 37.40 9.08 28.72
N ALA A 896 37.74 8.04 27.95
CA ALA A 896 38.56 8.19 26.75
C ALA A 896 37.80 8.96 25.64
N PHE A 897 36.50 8.68 25.45
CA PHE A 897 35.64 9.42 24.54
C PHE A 897 35.56 10.91 24.96
N ASN A 898 35.31 11.22 26.21
CA ASN A 898 35.20 12.58 26.69
C ASN A 898 36.54 13.37 26.53
N ARG A 899 37.69 12.72 26.79
CA ARG A 899 39.03 13.33 26.53
C ARG A 899 39.24 13.60 25.02
N LYS A 900 38.78 12.71 24.17
CA LYS A 900 38.84 12.91 22.70
C LYS A 900 37.97 14.09 22.24
N MET A 901 36.78 14.21 22.80
CA MET A 901 35.86 15.31 22.50
C MET A 901 36.41 16.65 22.95
N GLU A 902 37.01 16.71 24.13
CA GLU A 902 37.63 17.96 24.63
C GLU A 902 38.85 18.39 23.78
N ARG A 903 39.68 17.44 23.35
CA ARG A 903 40.79 17.76 22.41
C ARG A 903 40.27 18.30 21.05
N LEU A 904 39.20 17.69 20.52
CA LEU A 904 38.57 18.17 19.27
C LEU A 904 38.04 19.61 19.44
N ARG A 905 37.43 19.88 20.60
CA ARG A 905 36.94 21.22 20.95
C ARG A 905 38.07 22.23 21.06
N GLU A 906 39.18 21.90 21.78
CA GLU A 906 40.35 22.77 21.92
C GLU A 906 40.96 23.13 20.56
N VAL A 907 40.96 22.22 19.58
CA VAL A 907 41.48 22.47 18.23
C VAL A 907 40.48 23.26 17.39
N ALA A 908 39.18 22.95 17.47
CA ALA A 908 38.14 23.52 16.61
C ALA A 908 37.79 24.99 17.03
N THR A 909 37.72 25.26 18.34
CA THR A 909 37.28 26.58 18.85
C THR A 909 38.10 27.74 18.31
N PRO A 910 39.45 27.73 18.31
CA PRO A 910 40.23 28.85 17.76
C PRO A 910 39.97 29.06 16.27
N VAL A 911 39.84 28.00 15.50
CA VAL A 911 39.58 28.08 14.06
C VAL A 911 38.22 28.68 13.75
N ILE A 912 37.18 28.21 14.44
CA ILE A 912 35.80 28.75 14.28
C ILE A 912 35.73 30.21 14.69
N ASN A 913 36.34 30.55 15.82
CA ASN A 913 36.39 31.94 16.31
C ASN A 913 37.12 32.86 15.32
N GLN A 914 38.24 32.43 14.75
CA GLN A 914 38.97 33.20 13.77
C GLN A 914 38.12 33.47 12.51
N ILE A 915 37.41 32.44 12.01
CA ILE A 915 36.53 32.59 10.85
C ILE A 915 35.37 33.53 11.15
N ALA A 916 34.76 33.38 12.34
CA ALA A 916 33.67 34.25 12.78
C ALA A 916 34.11 35.69 12.91
N GLN A 917 35.29 35.97 13.50
CA GLN A 917 35.86 37.31 13.58
C GLN A 917 36.14 37.90 12.22
N GLN A 918 36.75 37.16 11.30
CA GLN A 918 36.99 37.64 9.93
C GLN A 918 35.69 37.99 9.19
N GLN A 919 34.61 37.26 9.41
CA GLN A 919 33.32 37.61 8.82
C GLN A 919 32.77 38.91 9.42
N LEU A 920 32.78 39.05 10.71
CA LEU A 920 32.34 40.28 11.41
C LEU A 920 33.17 41.51 11.02
N GLU A 921 34.50 41.39 10.92
CA GLU A 921 35.43 42.46 10.47
C GLU A 921 35.22 42.82 9.01
N SER A 922 34.78 41.89 8.16
CA SER A 922 34.44 42.14 6.74
C SER A 922 33.08 42.82 6.55
N GLY A 923 32.34 43.13 7.63
CA GLY A 923 31.05 43.80 7.59
C GLY A 923 29.86 42.90 7.37
N ALA A 924 29.99 41.56 7.61
CA ALA A 924 28.86 40.67 7.58
C ALA A 924 27.90 40.98 8.76
N PRO A 925 26.58 41.06 8.54
CA PRO A 925 25.60 41.38 9.59
C PRO A 925 25.53 40.30 10.67
N GLU A 926 25.85 39.06 10.33
CA GLU A 926 25.86 37.89 11.20
C GLU A 926 26.95 36.88 10.79
N VAL A 927 27.42 36.08 11.77
CA VAL A 927 28.27 34.92 11.46
C VAL A 927 27.45 33.88 10.72
N GLY A 928 27.95 33.39 9.61
CA GLY A 928 27.24 32.41 8.79
C GLY A 928 28.17 31.56 7.92
N GLY A 929 27.58 30.69 7.12
CA GLY A 929 28.30 29.81 6.19
C GLY A 929 28.65 28.45 6.78
N GLN A 930 29.34 27.64 5.96
CA GLN A 930 29.65 26.26 6.21
C GLN A 930 31.12 25.98 5.86
N ILE A 931 31.77 25.16 6.65
CA ILE A 931 33.09 24.59 6.34
C ILE A 931 32.94 23.11 6.04
N ARG A 932 33.59 22.66 4.97
CA ARG A 932 33.70 21.24 4.67
C ARG A 932 35.03 20.72 5.21
N VAL A 933 34.95 19.85 6.21
CA VAL A 933 36.11 19.20 6.84
C VAL A 933 36.23 17.78 6.25
N PRO A 934 37.36 17.47 5.56
CA PRO A 934 37.58 16.11 5.08
C PRO A 934 37.95 15.19 6.25
N ILE A 935 37.26 14.06 6.38
CA ILE A 935 37.59 12.99 7.35
C ILE A 935 37.80 11.68 6.60
N GLY A 936 38.86 10.96 6.93
CA GLY A 936 39.12 9.63 6.36
C GLY A 936 40.58 9.19 6.50
N ASP A 937 40.84 7.96 6.11
CA ASP A 937 42.13 7.29 6.20
C ASP A 937 43.02 7.43 4.94
N GLY A 938 42.66 8.33 4.02
CA GLY A 938 43.32 8.52 2.74
C GLY A 938 42.83 7.59 1.61
N LYS A 939 42.14 6.51 1.92
CA LYS A 939 41.50 5.61 0.94
C LYS A 939 39.99 5.92 0.76
N ARG A 940 39.35 6.35 1.85
CA ARG A 940 37.96 6.79 1.83
C ARG A 940 37.90 8.17 2.54
N MET A 941 37.58 9.21 1.79
CA MET A 941 37.46 10.57 2.31
C MET A 941 36.00 10.97 2.33
N PHE A 942 35.47 11.36 3.50
CA PHE A 942 34.15 11.93 3.67
C PHE A 942 34.26 13.43 3.94
N GLY A 943 33.36 14.23 3.42
CA GLY A 943 33.33 15.67 3.72
C GLY A 943 32.26 15.95 4.74
N ILE A 944 32.64 16.32 5.95
CA ILE A 944 31.70 16.78 6.95
C ILE A 944 31.48 18.28 6.77
N VAL A 945 30.23 18.70 6.75
CA VAL A 945 29.84 20.11 6.64
C VAL A 945 29.51 20.63 8.03
N VAL A 946 30.31 21.57 8.52
CA VAL A 946 30.11 22.20 9.84
C VAL A 946 29.48 23.57 9.66
N ASN A 947 28.34 23.82 10.32
CA ASN A 947 27.71 25.13 10.35
C ASN A 947 28.50 26.05 11.30
N ILE A 948 29.08 27.12 10.76
CA ILE A 948 29.97 28.02 11.50
C ILE A 948 29.20 28.79 12.59
N LYS A 949 27.99 29.29 12.29
CA LYS A 949 27.14 30.02 13.26
C LYS A 949 26.83 29.14 14.46
N ALA A 950 26.33 27.93 14.24
CA ALA A 950 25.99 27.03 15.32
C ALA A 950 27.22 26.60 16.17
N ALA A 951 28.38 26.38 15.53
CA ALA A 951 29.62 26.06 16.23
C ALA A 951 30.14 27.24 17.05
N TYR A 952 30.05 28.44 16.52
CA TYR A 952 30.48 29.68 17.19
C TYR A 952 29.59 30.00 18.41
N GLU A 953 28.28 29.99 18.26
CA GLU A 953 27.33 30.30 19.34
C GLU A 953 27.43 29.31 20.51
N THR A 954 27.73 28.06 20.25
CA THR A 954 27.90 27.02 21.29
C THR A 954 29.31 26.92 21.84
N GLY A 955 30.27 27.71 21.33
CA GLY A 955 31.68 27.62 21.69
C GLY A 955 32.25 26.22 21.41
N CYS A 956 31.80 25.62 20.33
CA CYS A 956 32.11 24.22 19.94
C CYS A 956 31.79 23.15 21.01
N LYS A 957 30.94 23.46 21.98
CA LYS A 957 30.49 22.48 23.00
C LYS A 957 29.71 21.33 22.41
N ASN A 958 29.02 21.54 21.26
CA ASN A 958 28.23 20.57 20.57
C ASN A 958 28.64 20.52 19.07
N LEU A 959 29.91 20.15 18.81
CA LEU A 959 30.43 20.06 17.44
C LEU A 959 29.58 19.13 16.55
N VAL A 960 29.05 18.04 17.12
CA VAL A 960 28.19 17.10 16.39
C VAL A 960 26.88 17.75 15.95
N LYS A 961 26.25 18.58 16.80
CA LYS A 961 25.04 19.34 16.46
C LYS A 961 25.30 20.41 15.40
N SER A 962 26.54 20.88 15.30
CA SER A 962 26.97 21.86 14.29
C SER A 962 27.27 21.23 12.92
N CYS A 963 27.30 19.88 12.83
CA CYS A 963 27.57 19.16 11.59
C CYS A 963 26.26 18.84 10.85
N GLN A 964 26.09 19.36 9.67
CA GLN A 964 24.92 19.08 8.83
C GLN A 964 24.87 17.63 8.32
N ASN A 965 26.01 16.92 8.30
CA ASN A 965 26.14 15.53 7.85
C ASN A 965 26.48 14.61 9.03
N ALA A 966 25.94 14.85 10.21
CA ALA A 966 26.17 14.04 11.42
C ALA A 966 25.85 12.55 11.21
N VAL A 967 24.95 12.24 10.28
CA VAL A 967 24.60 10.86 9.86
C VAL A 967 25.81 10.06 9.33
N LEU A 968 26.82 10.73 8.77
CA LEU A 968 28.04 10.08 8.29
C LEU A 968 29.04 9.73 9.42
N LEU A 969 28.78 10.22 10.62
CA LEU A 969 29.60 9.98 11.82
C LEU A 969 29.11 8.78 12.64
N LEU A 970 27.87 8.37 12.45
CA LEU A 970 27.23 7.19 13.02
C LEU A 970 27.32 6.01 12.08
#